data_b5ae28b7d3de2b1193f6f18948cab0d4
#
_entry.id   b5ae28b7d3de2b1193f6f18948cab0d4
#
_cell.length_a   1.000
_cell.length_b   1.000
_cell.length_c   1.000
_cell.angle_alpha   90.00
_cell.angle_beta   90.00
_cell.angle_gamma   90.00
#
_symmetry.space_group_name_H-M   'P 1'
#
loop_
_entity.id
_entity.type
_entity.pdbx_description
1 polymer ?
#
loop_
_entity_poly.entity_id
_entity_poly.type
_entity_poly.pdbx_seq_one_letter_code
_entity_poly.pdbx_strand_id
1 'polypeptide(L)'
;MINNSLTELFYAQMQLIRRTEQTFFALYGRGLMAGTVHTSIGQEACAVGVVNALDRTRDVIFSNHRAHGHFLAYCDDVEGLVAELLGRRSGVVGGIGGTQHLHKDNFYTNGVQGGIVPNAVGAALAEKHKQSGAIVVVFLGDGTMGQGVVYESMNVAALWSLPLLFVLEDNQYAQSTHRCDEHAGSLAQRAQPFGIESAETEADDVFTVYAAAQRAVAYVRRQNRPFFLVLHTYRLAPHSKGDDTRSAEELQRYWARDPLARLAAVLPDAQRAAIDAAIEQRIEKAVEKALTDEVEEIGDWRLEIGAHQSLHPPIPQSPNLLISNLQSPISYLESLRQSLHTILEEDSTALVLGEDILDPYGGAFKVTKGLSTRFPDRVRTTPICEATIVGMSVGMALRGLHPIAEIMFGDFVALAADQIVNHAAKYPAMYNGQVAVPLVIRTPMGGGRGYGPTHSQSLERLFLGIPHLKIVAASHLHDAGALLRQVVADREPVIFVEHKLLYPLALVRGEGRRARRETERLRDWRLGVEDWAPVRGDGVLQMAEGVDRFGYPVALARNYGDDETPDVTVIAYGGMSRLLAPLLIEMAAEEIRMLACLPTCISPLDAAPLVWAAAQSGRVLVAEESPAAFGWGAEVATQVHALAGDRLYAPVARLGAAPTVIPAAKPLEDMVLPSQAMLAAQVVKLLEM
;
A
#
# COMPACT_ATOMS: atom_id res chain seq x y z
N MET A 1 43.82 21.83 8.35
CA MET A 1 43.92 22.22 6.93
C MET A 1 42.64 21.73 6.27
N ILE A 2 41.79 22.66 5.83
CA ILE A 2 40.56 22.33 5.09
C ILE A 2 41.02 21.71 3.76
N ASN A 3 40.52 20.52 3.42
CA ASN A 3 40.85 19.89 2.15
C ASN A 3 40.18 20.69 1.02
N ASN A 4 40.94 21.43 0.22
CA ASN A 4 40.45 22.31 -0.84
C ASN A 4 39.47 21.58 -1.77
N SER A 5 39.71 20.31 -2.10
CA SER A 5 38.83 19.53 -2.98
C SER A 5 37.46 19.26 -2.34
N LEU A 6 37.38 19.09 -1.02
CA LEU A 6 36.11 18.86 -0.33
C LEU A 6 35.30 20.16 -0.21
N THR A 7 35.98 21.29 0.00
CA THR A 7 35.35 22.62 0.02
C THR A 7 34.71 22.96 -1.33
N GLU A 8 35.44 22.73 -2.42
CA GLU A 8 34.94 22.92 -3.77
C GLU A 8 33.76 22.03 -4.07
N LEU A 9 33.81 20.75 -3.69
CA LEU A 9 32.72 19.78 -3.86
C LEU A 9 31.46 20.25 -3.13
N PHE A 10 31.56 20.59 -1.84
CA PHE A 10 30.42 21.02 -1.05
C PHE A 10 29.84 22.32 -1.56
N TYR A 11 30.68 23.28 -1.94
CA TYR A 11 30.21 24.52 -2.54
C TYR A 11 29.46 24.26 -3.85
N ALA A 12 30.02 23.48 -4.75
CA ALA A 12 29.38 23.15 -6.02
C ALA A 12 28.01 22.48 -5.82
N GLN A 13 27.90 21.53 -4.88
CA GLN A 13 26.62 20.86 -4.60
C GLN A 13 25.60 21.80 -3.95
N MET A 14 26.00 22.60 -2.96
CA MET A 14 25.09 23.58 -2.33
C MET A 14 24.64 24.65 -3.32
N GLN A 15 25.57 25.13 -4.17
CA GLN A 15 25.27 26.13 -5.20
C GLN A 15 24.35 25.56 -6.28
N LEU A 16 24.56 24.31 -6.70
CA LEU A 16 23.66 23.62 -7.64
C LEU A 16 22.24 23.56 -7.08
N ILE A 17 22.09 23.15 -5.83
CA ILE A 17 20.78 23.11 -5.16
C ILE A 17 20.15 24.52 -5.14
N ARG A 18 20.88 25.53 -4.65
CA ARG A 18 20.37 26.90 -4.52
C ARG A 18 19.93 27.46 -5.88
N ARG A 19 20.74 27.32 -6.92
CA ARG A 19 20.45 27.86 -8.25
C ARG A 19 19.31 27.13 -8.93
N THR A 20 19.24 25.80 -8.79
CA THR A 20 18.12 25.00 -9.30
C THR A 20 16.80 25.41 -8.67
N GLU A 21 16.77 25.58 -7.35
CA GLU A 21 15.57 26.02 -6.61
C GLU A 21 15.13 27.44 -6.98
N GLN A 22 16.08 28.36 -7.19
CA GLN A 22 15.81 29.71 -7.68
C GLN A 22 15.24 29.67 -9.11
N THR A 23 15.74 28.78 -9.94
CA THR A 23 15.25 28.57 -11.30
C THR A 23 13.80 28.06 -11.27
N PHE A 24 13.46 27.17 -10.36
CA PHE A 24 12.08 26.69 -10.19
C PHE A 24 11.12 27.82 -9.82
N PHE A 25 11.49 28.72 -8.92
CA PHE A 25 10.68 29.91 -8.65
C PHE A 25 10.50 30.80 -9.89
N ALA A 26 11.55 30.99 -10.69
CA ALA A 26 11.47 31.77 -11.92
C ALA A 26 10.56 31.12 -12.98
N LEU A 27 10.66 29.79 -13.15
CA LEU A 27 9.79 29.01 -14.06
C LEU A 27 8.33 29.02 -13.59
N TYR A 28 8.11 28.91 -12.28
CA TYR A 28 6.77 29.01 -11.69
C TYR A 28 6.17 30.40 -11.93
N GLY A 29 6.93 31.49 -11.69
CA GLY A 29 6.50 32.86 -11.97
C GLY A 29 6.16 33.13 -13.43
N ARG A 30 6.74 32.37 -14.36
CA ARG A 30 6.45 32.39 -15.79
C ARG A 30 5.24 31.52 -16.21
N GLY A 31 4.61 30.81 -15.26
CA GLY A 31 3.49 29.90 -15.51
C GLY A 31 3.87 28.59 -16.23
N LEU A 32 5.16 28.25 -16.25
CA LEU A 32 5.67 27.01 -16.88
C LEU A 32 5.60 25.79 -15.95
N MET A 33 5.35 26.03 -14.66
CA MET A 33 5.18 24.99 -13.65
C MET A 33 3.81 25.16 -12.97
N ALA A 34 3.17 24.02 -12.67
CA ALA A 34 1.89 23.98 -11.95
C ALA A 34 2.06 23.44 -10.52
N GLY A 35 1.03 23.59 -9.70
CA GLY A 35 1.01 23.03 -8.35
C GLY A 35 1.75 23.89 -7.32
N THR A 36 2.58 23.26 -6.48
CA THR A 36 3.39 23.90 -5.43
C THR A 36 4.85 23.47 -5.56
N VAL A 37 5.77 24.37 -5.25
CA VAL A 37 7.21 24.07 -5.23
C VAL A 37 7.73 24.31 -3.81
N HIS A 38 8.28 23.27 -3.20
CA HIS A 38 8.78 23.31 -1.81
C HIS A 38 10.31 23.33 -1.84
N THR A 39 10.90 24.53 -1.90
CA THR A 39 12.34 24.64 -2.02
C THR A 39 13.08 24.39 -0.71
N SER A 40 14.30 23.89 -0.81
CA SER A 40 15.22 23.65 0.29
C SER A 40 16.21 24.82 0.53
N ILE A 41 15.89 26.03 0.04
CA ILE A 41 16.73 27.22 0.19
C ILE A 41 16.96 27.52 1.67
N GLY A 42 18.23 27.53 2.07
CA GLY A 42 18.68 27.66 3.47
C GLY A 42 19.02 26.33 4.14
N GLN A 43 18.60 25.20 3.58
CA GLN A 43 18.81 23.86 4.11
C GLN A 43 19.84 23.04 3.30
N GLU A 44 20.57 23.67 2.38
CA GLU A 44 21.52 23.00 1.48
C GLU A 44 22.64 22.29 2.26
N ALA A 45 23.08 22.88 3.39
CA ALA A 45 24.09 22.27 4.25
C ALA A 45 23.61 20.95 4.88
N CYS A 46 22.33 20.83 5.20
CA CYS A 46 21.74 19.59 5.69
C CYS A 46 21.82 18.49 4.63
N ALA A 47 21.33 18.79 3.44
CA ALA A 47 21.33 17.84 2.33
C ALA A 47 22.75 17.40 1.98
N VAL A 48 23.66 18.34 1.70
CA VAL A 48 25.05 18.07 1.26
C VAL A 48 25.86 17.38 2.37
N GLY A 49 25.75 17.88 3.62
CA GLY A 49 26.50 17.31 4.73
C GLY A 49 26.11 15.87 5.05
N VAL A 50 24.81 15.56 5.09
CA VAL A 50 24.33 14.21 5.39
C VAL A 50 24.61 13.25 4.25
N VAL A 51 24.26 13.62 3.02
CA VAL A 51 24.37 12.72 1.86
C VAL A 51 25.83 12.35 1.56
N ASN A 52 26.76 13.29 1.74
CA ASN A 52 28.20 12.96 1.52
C ASN A 52 28.81 12.11 2.63
N ALA A 53 28.11 11.87 3.73
CA ALA A 53 28.53 10.90 4.76
C ALA A 53 28.08 9.46 4.41
N LEU A 54 27.22 9.28 3.40
CA LEU A 54 26.65 8.01 2.99
C LEU A 54 27.48 7.31 1.90
N ASP A 55 27.29 6.02 1.77
CA ASP A 55 27.74 5.24 0.64
C ASP A 55 26.60 5.19 -0.41
N ARG A 56 26.66 6.06 -1.39
CA ARG A 56 25.61 6.20 -2.43
C ARG A 56 25.39 4.94 -3.27
N THR A 57 26.30 3.98 -3.23
CA THR A 57 26.18 2.74 -4.01
C THR A 57 25.24 1.74 -3.37
N ARG A 58 24.94 1.89 -2.07
CA ARG A 58 24.14 0.92 -1.32
C ARG A 58 23.16 1.53 -0.31
N ASP A 59 23.47 2.69 0.30
CA ASP A 59 22.61 3.29 1.33
C ASP A 59 21.33 3.82 0.71
N VAL A 60 20.24 3.75 1.45
CA VAL A 60 18.90 4.06 0.97
C VAL A 60 18.39 5.34 1.62
N ILE A 61 17.81 6.23 0.84
CA ILE A 61 17.23 7.48 1.33
C ILE A 61 15.71 7.47 1.15
N PHE A 62 15.00 7.78 2.23
CA PHE A 62 13.61 8.18 2.24
C PHE A 62 13.52 9.66 2.63
N SER A 63 12.85 10.47 1.82
CA SER A 63 12.75 11.90 2.06
C SER A 63 11.30 12.39 1.94
N ASN A 64 11.08 13.63 2.37
CA ASN A 64 9.77 14.26 2.46
C ASN A 64 9.47 15.13 1.21
N HIS A 65 8.45 16.00 1.30
CA HIS A 65 8.03 16.92 0.23
C HIS A 65 9.08 17.97 -0.16
N ARG A 66 10.11 18.22 0.67
CA ARG A 66 11.20 19.20 0.45
C ARG A 66 12.50 18.48 0.07
N ALA A 67 12.42 17.62 -0.94
CA ALA A 67 13.45 16.65 -1.23
C ALA A 67 14.44 17.04 -2.33
N HIS A 68 14.25 18.17 -3.02
CA HIS A 68 15.10 18.54 -4.18
C HIS A 68 16.58 18.59 -3.82
N GLY A 69 16.91 19.23 -2.66
CA GLY A 69 18.28 19.28 -2.17
C GLY A 69 18.87 17.90 -1.90
N HIS A 70 18.12 17.03 -1.23
CA HIS A 70 18.54 15.66 -0.97
C HIS A 70 18.72 14.86 -2.27
N PHE A 71 17.79 15.04 -3.23
CA PHE A 71 17.85 14.36 -4.54
C PHE A 71 19.09 14.81 -5.33
N LEU A 72 19.33 16.11 -5.46
CA LEU A 72 20.49 16.63 -6.17
C LEU A 72 21.81 16.22 -5.50
N ALA A 73 21.86 16.25 -4.16
CA ALA A 73 23.04 15.80 -3.45
C ALA A 73 23.30 14.30 -3.62
N TYR A 74 22.26 13.45 -3.73
CA TYR A 74 22.38 12.00 -3.85
C TYR A 74 22.52 11.52 -5.30
N CYS A 75 21.61 11.94 -6.19
CA CYS A 75 21.51 11.46 -7.56
C CYS A 75 22.31 12.30 -8.57
N ASP A 76 22.60 13.56 -8.26
CA ASP A 76 23.27 14.54 -9.16
C ASP A 76 22.60 14.67 -10.55
N ASP A 77 21.26 14.56 -10.60
CA ASP A 77 20.46 14.56 -11.82
C ASP A 77 19.58 15.80 -11.92
N VAL A 78 20.18 16.93 -12.31
CA VAL A 78 19.44 18.17 -12.49
C VAL A 78 18.55 18.14 -13.72
N GLU A 79 18.97 17.45 -14.78
CA GLU A 79 18.22 17.30 -16.03
C GLU A 79 16.91 16.54 -15.80
N GLY A 80 16.98 15.39 -15.12
CA GLY A 80 15.80 14.59 -14.75
C GLY A 80 14.88 15.33 -13.80
N LEU A 81 15.41 16.05 -12.81
CA LEU A 81 14.60 16.82 -11.85
C LEU A 81 13.87 17.99 -12.53
N VAL A 82 14.54 18.77 -13.40
CA VAL A 82 13.93 19.87 -14.14
C VAL A 82 12.84 19.34 -15.07
N ALA A 83 13.10 18.27 -15.79
CA ALA A 83 12.12 17.62 -16.67
C ALA A 83 10.91 17.11 -15.88
N GLU A 84 11.11 16.52 -14.69
CA GLU A 84 10.04 16.06 -13.81
C GLU A 84 9.10 17.20 -13.41
N LEU A 85 9.65 18.30 -12.92
CA LEU A 85 8.84 19.43 -12.45
C LEU A 85 8.14 20.18 -13.60
N LEU A 86 8.65 20.07 -14.82
CA LEU A 86 8.00 20.56 -16.03
C LEU A 86 7.02 19.56 -16.65
N GLY A 87 6.77 18.41 -16.02
CA GLY A 87 5.84 17.39 -16.49
C GLY A 87 6.28 16.72 -17.79
N ARG A 88 7.59 16.44 -17.96
CA ARG A 88 8.15 15.90 -19.18
C ARG A 88 8.46 14.42 -19.07
N ARG A 89 8.39 13.73 -20.20
CA ARG A 89 8.63 12.29 -20.31
C ARG A 89 10.04 11.87 -19.86
N SER A 90 11.04 12.72 -20.06
CA SER A 90 12.41 12.48 -19.55
C SER A 90 12.59 12.81 -18.07
N GLY A 91 11.52 13.19 -17.37
CA GLY A 91 11.53 13.38 -15.92
C GLY A 91 11.89 12.10 -15.16
N VAL A 92 12.32 12.26 -13.91
CA VAL A 92 12.80 11.17 -13.07
C VAL A 92 11.79 10.03 -12.95
N VAL A 93 10.49 10.38 -12.88
CA VAL A 93 9.36 9.45 -12.91
C VAL A 93 8.36 9.81 -14.02
N GLY A 94 8.86 10.30 -15.17
CA GLY A 94 8.05 10.59 -16.34
C GLY A 94 7.16 11.82 -16.22
N GLY A 95 7.47 12.75 -15.30
CA GLY A 95 6.66 13.94 -15.04
C GLY A 95 5.39 13.71 -14.23
N ILE A 96 5.17 12.51 -13.71
CA ILE A 96 3.98 12.10 -12.95
C ILE A 96 4.08 12.51 -11.47
N GLY A 97 5.24 12.34 -10.86
CA GLY A 97 5.47 12.57 -9.43
C GLY A 97 5.57 14.04 -9.03
N GLY A 98 6.02 14.89 -9.94
CA GLY A 98 6.21 16.32 -9.73
C GLY A 98 7.21 16.62 -8.60
N THR A 99 6.95 17.70 -7.85
CA THR A 99 7.88 18.21 -6.83
C THR A 99 8.05 17.32 -5.59
N GLN A 100 7.08 16.42 -5.30
CA GLN A 100 7.02 15.72 -4.00
C GLN A 100 7.26 14.22 -4.09
N HIS A 101 7.22 13.65 -5.27
CA HIS A 101 7.24 12.19 -5.45
C HIS A 101 8.33 11.79 -6.45
N LEU A 102 9.58 11.81 -5.95
CA LEU A 102 10.77 11.48 -6.73
C LEU A 102 11.26 10.07 -6.37
N HIS A 103 11.63 9.30 -7.39
CA HIS A 103 12.29 8.01 -7.21
C HIS A 103 13.40 7.84 -8.24
N LYS A 104 14.58 7.48 -7.79
CA LYS A 104 15.69 7.03 -8.62
C LYS A 104 16.60 6.13 -7.80
N ASP A 105 16.82 4.91 -8.24
CA ASP A 105 17.65 3.91 -7.56
C ASP A 105 17.24 3.69 -6.09
N ASN A 106 18.08 4.07 -5.14
CA ASN A 106 17.85 3.95 -3.70
C ASN A 106 17.25 5.21 -3.05
N PHE A 107 16.69 6.13 -3.85
CA PHE A 107 16.11 7.37 -3.37
C PHE A 107 14.58 7.38 -3.57
N TYR A 108 13.84 7.63 -2.48
CA TYR A 108 12.38 7.63 -2.46
C TYR A 108 11.83 8.86 -1.76
N THR A 109 10.74 9.45 -2.24
CA THR A 109 10.07 10.56 -1.56
C THR A 109 8.55 10.42 -1.55
N ASN A 110 7.91 11.03 -0.55
CA ASN A 110 6.46 11.13 -0.50
C ASN A 110 6.05 12.45 0.17
N GLY A 111 5.00 13.09 -0.33
CA GLY A 111 4.48 14.36 0.17
C GLY A 111 3.72 14.25 1.51
N VAL A 112 3.24 13.06 1.90
CA VAL A 112 2.50 12.87 3.16
C VAL A 112 3.45 12.89 4.34
N GLN A 113 3.26 13.88 5.24
CA GLN A 113 4.13 14.07 6.39
C GLN A 113 4.01 12.90 7.36
N GLY A 114 5.16 12.31 7.73
CA GLY A 114 5.24 11.14 8.62
C GLY A 114 4.98 9.81 7.92
N GLY A 115 4.18 9.77 6.84
CA GLY A 115 3.78 8.54 6.18
C GLY A 115 4.94 7.73 5.60
N ILE A 116 6.03 8.37 5.19
CA ILE A 116 7.22 7.69 4.64
C ILE A 116 8.10 7.03 5.72
N VAL A 117 7.93 7.39 6.99
CA VAL A 117 8.81 6.91 8.08
C VAL A 117 8.68 5.40 8.30
N PRO A 118 7.48 4.80 8.37
CA PRO A 118 7.36 3.36 8.47
C PRO A 118 7.91 2.63 7.23
N ASN A 119 7.85 3.25 6.04
CA ASN A 119 8.48 2.67 4.85
C ASN A 119 10.01 2.57 5.02
N ALA A 120 10.64 3.60 5.59
CA ALA A 120 12.07 3.55 5.92
C ALA A 120 12.40 2.46 6.95
N VAL A 121 11.54 2.25 7.96
CA VAL A 121 11.66 1.15 8.93
C VAL A 121 11.64 -0.21 8.21
N GLY A 122 10.70 -0.39 7.29
CA GLY A 122 10.58 -1.62 6.51
C GLY A 122 11.78 -1.86 5.60
N ALA A 123 12.26 -0.82 4.94
CA ALA A 123 13.49 -0.88 4.14
C ALA A 123 14.71 -1.26 5.00
N ALA A 124 14.85 -0.68 6.21
CA ALA A 124 15.93 -1.02 7.12
C ALA A 124 15.85 -2.49 7.61
N LEU A 125 14.63 -2.99 7.84
CA LEU A 125 14.43 -4.41 8.13
C LEU A 125 14.85 -5.30 6.95
N ALA A 126 14.49 -4.92 5.73
CA ALA A 126 14.87 -5.65 4.52
C ALA A 126 16.40 -5.67 4.34
N GLU A 127 17.08 -4.53 4.51
CA GLU A 127 18.53 -4.46 4.38
C GLU A 127 19.24 -5.27 5.49
N LYS A 128 18.70 -5.27 6.72
CA LYS A 128 19.17 -6.12 7.81
C LYS A 128 18.96 -7.61 7.49
N HIS A 129 17.78 -7.98 6.97
CA HIS A 129 17.47 -9.37 6.60
C HIS A 129 18.40 -9.88 5.50
N LYS A 130 18.68 -9.08 4.49
CA LYS A 130 19.62 -9.39 3.39
C LYS A 130 21.08 -9.35 3.80
N GLN A 131 21.40 -8.82 4.98
CA GLN A 131 22.78 -8.59 5.44
C GLN A 131 23.61 -7.76 4.45
N SER A 132 22.98 -6.79 3.77
CA SER A 132 23.60 -5.98 2.70
C SER A 132 24.70 -5.03 3.21
N GLY A 133 24.69 -4.71 4.51
CA GLY A 133 25.53 -3.67 5.11
C GLY A 133 25.11 -2.24 4.76
N ALA A 134 24.01 -2.07 4.03
CA ALA A 134 23.40 -0.76 3.78
C ALA A 134 22.76 -0.22 5.06
N ILE A 135 22.75 1.10 5.20
CA ILE A 135 21.90 1.79 6.16
C ILE A 135 20.77 2.51 5.42
N VAL A 136 19.67 2.73 6.11
CA VAL A 136 18.57 3.54 5.62
C VAL A 136 18.57 4.88 6.33
N VAL A 137 18.32 5.95 5.59
CA VAL A 137 18.19 7.31 6.13
C VAL A 137 16.80 7.82 5.84
N VAL A 138 16.12 8.39 6.83
CA VAL A 138 14.84 9.08 6.64
C VAL A 138 14.95 10.53 7.09
N PHE A 139 14.63 11.46 6.17
CA PHE A 139 14.61 12.88 6.46
C PHE A 139 13.23 13.32 6.91
N LEU A 140 13.18 14.05 8.01
CA LEU A 140 11.97 14.54 8.68
C LEU A 140 12.04 16.06 8.82
N GLY A 141 10.92 16.76 8.66
CA GLY A 141 10.78 18.14 9.12
C GLY A 141 10.26 18.18 10.55
N ASP A 142 10.43 19.32 11.24
CA ASP A 142 9.95 19.54 12.62
C ASP A 142 8.45 19.27 12.75
N GLY A 143 7.59 19.79 11.86
CA GLY A 143 6.16 19.53 11.87
C GLY A 143 5.78 18.05 11.78
N THR A 144 6.62 17.23 11.16
CA THR A 144 6.42 15.77 11.07
C THR A 144 6.43 15.08 12.44
N MET A 145 7.11 15.66 13.42
CA MET A 145 7.19 15.13 14.79
C MET A 145 5.86 15.22 15.57
N GLY A 146 4.82 15.82 14.99
CA GLY A 146 3.45 15.75 15.48
C GLY A 146 2.71 14.45 15.14
N GLN A 147 3.24 13.64 14.21
CA GLN A 147 2.59 12.41 13.73
C GLN A 147 2.88 11.21 14.65
N GLY A 148 1.82 10.50 15.10
CA GLY A 148 1.94 9.32 15.95
C GLY A 148 2.75 8.19 15.32
N VAL A 149 2.60 7.97 14.01
CA VAL A 149 3.30 6.93 13.25
C VAL A 149 4.84 7.06 13.28
N VAL A 150 5.37 8.26 13.52
CA VAL A 150 6.82 8.48 13.72
C VAL A 150 7.29 7.78 14.99
N TYR A 151 6.54 7.88 16.07
CA TYR A 151 6.89 7.26 17.37
C TYR A 151 6.67 5.74 17.35
N GLU A 152 5.63 5.25 16.70
CA GLU A 152 5.46 3.83 16.40
C GLU A 152 6.69 3.29 15.66
N SER A 153 7.12 3.99 14.62
CA SER A 153 8.29 3.66 13.80
C SER A 153 9.58 3.68 14.60
N MET A 154 9.79 4.67 15.48
CA MET A 154 10.95 4.73 16.39
C MET A 154 10.97 3.53 17.34
N ASN A 155 9.81 3.18 17.92
CA ASN A 155 9.68 2.02 18.79
C ASN A 155 10.09 0.71 18.07
N VAL A 156 9.53 0.46 16.89
CA VAL A 156 9.85 -0.75 16.10
C VAL A 156 11.33 -0.76 15.69
N ALA A 157 11.86 0.37 15.23
CA ALA A 157 13.26 0.47 14.81
C ALA A 157 14.23 0.16 15.96
N ALA A 158 13.93 0.66 17.16
CA ALA A 158 14.72 0.41 18.36
C ALA A 158 14.60 -1.05 18.83
N LEU A 159 13.37 -1.56 18.92
CA LEU A 159 13.05 -2.92 19.38
C LEU A 159 13.78 -3.97 18.52
N TRP A 160 13.79 -3.76 17.21
CA TRP A 160 14.41 -4.71 16.28
C TRP A 160 15.84 -4.34 15.90
N SER A 161 16.41 -3.29 16.53
CA SER A 161 17.79 -2.84 16.29
C SER A 161 18.08 -2.68 14.79
N LEU A 162 17.30 -1.82 14.13
CA LEU A 162 17.37 -1.63 12.68
C LEU A 162 18.48 -0.63 12.30
N PRO A 163 19.18 -0.81 11.16
CA PRO A 163 20.20 0.10 10.66
C PRO A 163 19.57 1.36 10.03
N LEU A 164 18.94 2.22 10.86
CA LEU A 164 18.16 3.36 10.44
C LEU A 164 18.67 4.66 11.08
N LEU A 165 18.95 5.65 10.25
CA LEU A 165 19.28 7.00 10.66
C LEU A 165 18.06 7.92 10.44
N PHE A 166 17.47 8.40 11.52
CA PHE A 166 16.48 9.49 11.47
C PHE A 166 17.21 10.81 11.45
N VAL A 167 16.98 11.64 10.44
CA VAL A 167 17.53 13.00 10.32
C VAL A 167 16.39 14.00 10.41
N LEU A 168 16.34 14.76 11.50
CA LEU A 168 15.35 15.81 11.70
C LEU A 168 15.95 17.16 11.27
N GLU A 169 15.38 17.77 10.24
CA GLU A 169 15.65 19.14 9.85
C GLU A 169 14.70 20.10 10.59
N ASP A 170 15.16 20.59 11.73
CA ASP A 170 14.43 21.57 12.55
C ASP A 170 14.59 22.96 11.92
N ASN A 171 13.72 23.28 10.97
CA ASN A 171 13.74 24.57 10.26
C ASN A 171 12.82 25.62 10.91
N GLN A 172 12.26 25.31 12.06
CA GLN A 172 11.44 26.12 12.96
C GLN A 172 10.01 26.43 12.49
N TYR A 173 9.60 25.98 11.32
CA TYR A 173 8.27 26.25 10.80
C TYR A 173 7.67 25.06 10.04
N ALA A 174 6.59 24.49 10.54
CA ALA A 174 5.70 23.67 9.74
C ALA A 174 4.78 24.58 8.95
N GLN A 175 5.07 24.77 7.68
CA GLN A 175 4.44 25.72 6.78
C GLN A 175 4.46 27.16 7.35
N SER A 176 3.44 27.57 8.11
CA SER A 176 3.31 28.89 8.76
C SER A 176 3.28 28.81 10.29
N THR A 177 3.17 27.61 10.86
CA THR A 177 3.13 27.42 12.32
C THR A 177 4.54 27.29 12.86
N HIS A 178 4.90 28.15 13.81
CA HIS A 178 6.22 28.11 14.45
C HIS A 178 6.29 26.90 15.40
N ARG A 179 7.45 26.25 15.45
CA ARG A 179 7.65 25.01 16.23
C ARG A 179 7.25 25.12 17.71
N CYS A 180 7.33 26.30 18.31
CA CYS A 180 6.91 26.52 19.71
C CYS A 180 5.40 26.38 19.90
N ASP A 181 4.62 26.51 18.82
CA ASP A 181 3.17 26.36 18.85
C ASP A 181 2.73 24.91 18.48
N GLU A 182 3.69 24.07 18.04
CA GLU A 182 3.44 22.68 17.64
C GLU A 182 3.98 21.66 18.63
N HIS A 183 5.09 21.97 19.32
CA HIS A 183 5.82 20.97 20.10
C HIS A 183 6.04 21.37 21.55
N ALA A 184 5.54 20.54 22.46
CA ALA A 184 5.92 20.60 23.86
C ALA A 184 7.29 19.92 24.07
N GLY A 185 8.19 20.55 24.84
CA GLY A 185 9.49 20.00 25.18
C GLY A 185 10.52 20.01 24.05
N SER A 186 11.59 19.25 24.20
CA SER A 186 12.72 19.21 23.28
C SER A 186 12.49 18.22 22.14
N LEU A 187 12.70 18.63 20.90
CA LEU A 187 12.70 17.73 19.74
C LEU A 187 13.87 16.74 19.79
N ALA A 188 15.05 17.18 20.23
CA ALA A 188 16.23 16.31 20.34
C ALA A 188 16.03 15.14 21.32
N GLN A 189 15.17 15.33 22.34
CA GLN A 189 14.89 14.30 23.35
C GLN A 189 13.79 13.32 22.95
N ARG A 190 13.11 13.52 21.80
CA ARG A 190 11.97 12.67 21.37
C ARG A 190 12.33 11.20 21.16
N ALA A 191 13.58 10.90 20.81
CA ALA A 191 14.05 9.54 20.59
C ALA A 191 14.49 8.82 21.88
N GLN A 192 14.78 9.55 22.96
CA GLN A 192 15.31 8.99 24.21
C GLN A 192 14.40 7.94 24.87
N PRO A 193 13.06 8.10 24.93
CA PRO A 193 12.16 7.09 25.51
C PRO A 193 12.25 5.73 24.85
N PHE A 194 12.71 5.65 23.60
CA PHE A 194 12.91 4.40 22.86
C PHE A 194 14.33 3.83 22.98
N GLY A 195 15.21 4.49 23.76
CA GLY A 195 16.61 4.10 23.88
C GLY A 195 17.42 4.29 22.58
N ILE A 196 16.97 5.20 21.72
CA ILE A 196 17.68 5.61 20.50
C ILE A 196 18.71 6.67 20.86
N GLU A 197 19.97 6.42 20.50
CA GLU A 197 21.05 7.40 20.64
C GLU A 197 20.79 8.62 19.76
N SER A 198 21.05 9.84 20.28
CA SER A 198 20.76 11.06 19.56
C SER A 198 21.90 12.08 19.66
N ALA A 199 21.98 12.95 18.67
CA ALA A 199 22.83 14.12 18.68
C ALA A 199 22.11 15.29 17.99
N GLU A 200 22.47 16.51 18.36
CA GLU A 200 21.99 17.73 17.72
C GLU A 200 23.15 18.65 17.35
N THR A 201 22.98 19.46 16.30
CA THR A 201 23.97 20.41 15.84
C THR A 201 23.33 21.55 15.04
N GLU A 202 24.00 22.72 15.04
CA GLU A 202 23.67 23.82 14.12
C GLU A 202 24.07 23.44 12.70
N ALA A 203 23.23 23.81 11.72
CA ALA A 203 23.43 23.51 10.31
C ALA A 203 23.77 24.73 9.45
N ASP A 204 24.33 25.77 10.07
CA ASP A 204 24.83 26.96 9.40
C ASP A 204 26.28 26.81 8.84
N ASP A 205 26.84 25.60 8.98
CA ASP A 205 28.12 25.18 8.41
C ASP A 205 28.07 23.71 7.94
N VAL A 206 28.32 23.50 6.66
CA VAL A 206 28.25 22.18 6.03
C VAL A 206 29.27 21.16 6.58
N PHE A 207 30.45 21.62 7.02
CA PHE A 207 31.45 20.74 7.60
C PHE A 207 31.04 20.25 8.99
N THR A 208 30.36 21.08 9.75
CA THR A 208 29.77 20.72 11.05
C THR A 208 28.70 19.64 10.86
N VAL A 209 27.78 19.81 9.90
CA VAL A 209 26.75 18.80 9.52
C VAL A 209 27.40 17.52 9.06
N TYR A 210 28.38 17.61 8.14
CA TYR A 210 29.09 16.44 7.62
C TYR A 210 29.78 15.63 8.72
N ALA A 211 30.49 16.30 9.63
CA ALA A 211 31.15 15.62 10.75
C ALA A 211 30.14 14.96 11.71
N ALA A 212 29.00 15.59 11.97
CA ALA A 212 27.92 15.00 12.78
C ALA A 212 27.31 13.79 12.08
N ALA A 213 27.02 13.90 10.78
CA ALA A 213 26.48 12.82 9.97
C ALA A 213 27.46 11.63 9.87
N GLN A 214 28.76 11.87 9.68
CA GLN A 214 29.75 10.80 9.68
C GLN A 214 29.75 10.00 10.99
N ARG A 215 29.64 10.69 12.16
CA ARG A 215 29.55 10.00 13.46
C ARG A 215 28.28 9.17 13.57
N ALA A 216 27.13 9.73 13.16
CA ALA A 216 25.85 9.05 13.19
C ALA A 216 25.83 7.81 12.26
N VAL A 217 26.30 7.96 11.03
CA VAL A 217 26.43 6.87 10.05
C VAL A 217 27.36 5.77 10.56
N ALA A 218 28.52 6.15 11.10
CA ALA A 218 29.47 5.20 11.70
C ALA A 218 28.86 4.46 12.89
N TYR A 219 28.04 5.13 13.72
CA TYR A 219 27.31 4.50 14.82
C TYR A 219 26.33 3.47 14.28
N VAL A 220 25.43 3.86 13.36
CA VAL A 220 24.39 2.98 12.79
C VAL A 220 25.03 1.73 12.15
N ARG A 221 26.10 1.89 11.35
CA ARG A 221 26.81 0.76 10.73
C ARG A 221 27.47 -0.17 11.75
N ARG A 222 28.15 0.40 12.74
CA ARG A 222 28.91 -0.38 13.71
C ARG A 222 28.03 -1.07 14.73
N GLN A 223 26.96 -0.38 15.21
CA GLN A 223 26.09 -0.89 16.26
C GLN A 223 24.88 -1.66 15.69
N ASN A 224 24.60 -1.49 14.40
CA ASN A 224 23.38 -2.01 13.75
C ASN A 224 22.11 -1.62 14.53
N ARG A 225 22.03 -0.34 14.96
CA ARG A 225 20.96 0.23 15.76
C ARG A 225 20.56 1.59 15.22
N PRO A 226 19.30 2.04 15.43
CA PRO A 226 18.87 3.36 14.97
C PRO A 226 19.60 4.48 15.71
N PHE A 227 19.69 5.63 15.02
CA PHE A 227 20.25 6.87 15.55
C PHE A 227 19.34 8.04 15.15
N PHE A 228 19.22 9.06 16.00
CA PHE A 228 18.42 10.25 15.74
C PHE A 228 19.34 11.49 15.72
N LEU A 229 19.47 12.11 14.55
CA LEU A 229 20.28 13.31 14.33
C LEU A 229 19.36 14.50 14.10
N VAL A 230 19.50 15.53 14.93
CA VAL A 230 18.76 16.81 14.80
C VAL A 230 19.68 17.87 14.22
N LEU A 231 19.26 18.50 13.13
CA LEU A 231 19.94 19.57 12.43
C LEU A 231 19.13 20.86 12.61
N HIS A 232 19.60 21.78 13.45
CA HIS A 232 18.98 23.08 13.62
C HIS A 232 19.33 23.98 12.43
N THR A 233 18.35 24.23 11.61
CA THR A 233 18.46 24.96 10.34
C THR A 233 17.40 26.05 10.23
N TYR A 234 17.31 26.70 9.08
CA TYR A 234 16.24 27.66 8.82
C TYR A 234 15.88 27.70 7.35
N ARG A 235 14.59 27.74 7.05
CA ARG A 235 14.08 27.90 5.69
C ARG A 235 14.14 29.38 5.29
N LEU A 236 15.09 29.76 4.43
CA LEU A 236 15.28 31.15 3.99
C LEU A 236 14.24 31.63 2.97
N ALA A 237 13.56 30.71 2.27
CA ALA A 237 12.49 31.00 1.32
C ALA A 237 11.10 30.73 1.91
N PRO A 238 10.00 31.19 1.29
CA PRO A 238 8.64 30.82 1.64
C PRO A 238 8.43 29.31 1.67
N HIS A 239 7.34 28.84 2.31
CA HIS A 239 7.03 27.41 2.33
C HIS A 239 6.84 26.85 0.92
N SER A 240 6.06 27.57 0.10
CA SER A 240 5.80 27.19 -1.29
C SER A 240 5.64 28.41 -2.22
N LYS A 241 4.47 29.02 -2.29
CA LYS A 241 4.07 30.01 -3.33
C LYS A 241 4.25 31.49 -2.95
N GLY A 242 5.04 31.80 -1.95
CA GLY A 242 5.12 33.18 -1.42
C GLY A 242 4.13 33.44 -0.29
N ASP A 243 3.68 32.40 0.38
CA ASP A 243 2.82 32.38 1.57
C ASP A 243 3.60 32.65 2.87
N ASP A 244 4.53 33.60 2.83
CA ASP A 244 5.41 33.89 3.95
C ASP A 244 4.84 35.00 4.84
N THR A 245 4.63 34.67 6.11
CA THR A 245 4.12 35.59 7.14
C THR A 245 5.20 36.03 8.13
N ARG A 246 6.45 35.58 7.96
CA ARG A 246 7.58 35.90 8.83
C ARG A 246 8.04 37.36 8.67
N SER A 247 8.54 37.95 9.76
CA SER A 247 9.00 39.32 9.69
C SER A 247 10.29 39.50 8.88
N ALA A 248 10.46 40.69 8.27
CA ALA A 248 11.66 40.99 7.52
C ALA A 248 12.92 40.96 8.42
N GLU A 249 12.80 41.36 9.66
CA GLU A 249 13.89 41.36 10.65
C GLU A 249 14.32 39.91 10.98
N GLU A 250 13.35 39.01 11.10
CA GLU A 250 13.64 37.58 11.33
C GLU A 250 14.39 37.00 10.13
N LEU A 251 13.85 37.19 8.92
CA LEU A 251 14.47 36.70 7.69
C LEU A 251 15.89 37.25 7.51
N GLN A 252 16.10 38.56 7.73
CA GLN A 252 17.41 39.19 7.63
C GLN A 252 18.44 38.61 8.60
N ARG A 253 18.01 38.30 9.84
CA ARG A 253 18.86 37.65 10.85
C ARG A 253 19.36 36.28 10.40
N TYR A 254 18.48 35.48 9.75
CA TYR A 254 18.86 34.16 9.26
C TYR A 254 19.62 34.21 7.92
N TRP A 255 19.32 35.16 7.03
CA TRP A 255 20.13 35.41 5.84
C TRP A 255 21.57 35.75 6.17
N ALA A 256 21.83 36.44 7.28
CA ALA A 256 23.18 36.76 7.76
C ALA A 256 23.97 35.48 8.19
N ARG A 257 23.27 34.36 8.39
CA ARG A 257 23.84 33.05 8.75
C ARG A 257 23.75 32.05 7.60
N ASP A 258 23.48 32.48 6.37
CA ASP A 258 23.32 31.58 5.22
C ASP A 258 24.55 30.68 5.06
N PRO A 259 24.39 29.34 5.16
CA PRO A 259 25.49 28.38 5.09
C PRO A 259 26.23 28.41 3.74
N LEU A 260 25.52 28.71 2.65
CA LEU A 260 26.14 28.82 1.34
C LEU A 260 27.03 30.06 1.25
N ALA A 261 26.57 31.21 1.74
CA ALA A 261 27.36 32.45 1.75
C ALA A 261 28.62 32.29 2.62
N ARG A 262 28.52 31.61 3.76
CA ARG A 262 29.67 31.31 4.63
C ARG A 262 30.71 30.45 3.93
N LEU A 263 30.28 29.40 3.20
CA LEU A 263 31.17 28.52 2.46
C LEU A 263 31.81 29.25 1.26
N ALA A 264 31.04 30.11 0.57
CA ALA A 264 31.52 30.92 -0.52
C ALA A 264 32.69 31.86 -0.11
N ALA A 265 32.63 32.39 1.12
CA ALA A 265 33.64 33.33 1.62
C ALA A 265 35.05 32.71 1.83
N VAL A 266 35.14 31.37 1.92
CA VAL A 266 36.44 30.69 2.11
C VAL A 266 37.06 30.19 0.81
N LEU A 267 36.35 30.34 -0.32
CA LEU A 267 36.85 29.96 -1.66
C LEU A 267 37.47 31.17 -2.38
N PRO A 268 38.55 30.98 -3.14
CA PRO A 268 39.07 32.02 -4.03
C PRO A 268 38.04 32.45 -5.07
N ASP A 269 37.95 33.76 -5.35
CA ASP A 269 36.93 34.34 -6.24
C ASP A 269 36.95 33.72 -7.65
N ALA A 270 38.13 33.43 -8.19
CA ALA A 270 38.25 32.80 -9.53
C ALA A 270 37.70 31.37 -9.56
N GLN A 271 37.93 30.58 -8.50
CA GLN A 271 37.40 29.22 -8.39
C GLN A 271 35.88 29.24 -8.23
N ARG A 272 35.37 30.12 -7.34
CA ARG A 272 33.95 30.32 -7.16
C ARG A 272 33.25 30.71 -8.46
N ALA A 273 33.77 31.70 -9.18
CA ALA A 273 33.18 32.14 -10.42
C ALA A 273 33.17 31.04 -11.52
N ALA A 274 34.19 30.18 -11.56
CA ALA A 274 34.23 29.06 -12.49
C ALA A 274 33.16 27.99 -12.14
N ILE A 275 32.97 27.67 -10.87
CA ILE A 275 31.94 26.75 -10.39
C ILE A 275 30.55 27.29 -10.69
N ASP A 276 30.32 28.58 -10.38
CA ASP A 276 29.02 29.24 -10.59
C ASP A 276 28.63 29.23 -12.08
N ALA A 277 29.58 29.56 -12.97
CA ALA A 277 29.37 29.58 -14.42
C ALA A 277 29.03 28.15 -14.96
N ALA A 278 29.74 27.14 -14.49
CA ALA A 278 29.48 25.76 -14.90
C ALA A 278 28.10 25.27 -14.46
N ILE A 279 27.66 25.61 -13.23
CA ILE A 279 26.36 25.29 -12.71
C ILE A 279 25.25 26.00 -13.48
N GLU A 280 25.39 27.29 -13.74
CA GLU A 280 24.40 28.07 -14.51
C GLU A 280 24.21 27.45 -15.89
N GLN A 281 25.30 27.17 -16.61
CA GLN A 281 25.25 26.53 -17.91
C GLN A 281 24.57 25.16 -17.87
N ARG A 282 24.82 24.36 -16.80
CA ARG A 282 24.19 23.06 -16.63
C ARG A 282 22.68 23.17 -16.44
N ILE A 283 22.23 24.13 -15.63
CA ILE A 283 20.80 24.36 -15.33
C ILE A 283 20.10 24.92 -16.59
N GLU A 284 20.71 25.91 -17.28
CA GLU A 284 20.15 26.46 -18.51
C GLU A 284 19.93 25.37 -19.55
N LYS A 285 20.94 24.54 -19.79
CA LYS A 285 20.84 23.40 -20.70
C LYS A 285 19.75 22.41 -20.31
N ALA A 286 19.60 22.11 -19.00
CA ALA A 286 18.54 21.25 -18.49
C ALA A 286 17.14 21.84 -18.77
N VAL A 287 16.97 23.15 -18.54
CA VAL A 287 15.71 23.85 -18.81
C VAL A 287 15.40 23.89 -20.31
N GLU A 288 16.36 24.24 -21.14
CA GLU A 288 16.19 24.26 -22.60
C GLU A 288 15.77 22.90 -23.15
N LYS A 289 16.44 21.84 -22.69
CA LYS A 289 16.11 20.47 -23.07
C LYS A 289 14.68 20.10 -22.62
N ALA A 290 14.33 20.36 -21.38
CA ALA A 290 13.01 20.01 -20.84
C ALA A 290 11.87 20.80 -21.50
N LEU A 291 12.10 22.06 -21.92
CA LEU A 291 11.08 22.85 -22.63
C LEU A 291 10.77 22.33 -24.06
N THR A 292 11.68 21.57 -24.63
CA THR A 292 11.52 20.97 -25.99
C THR A 292 11.13 19.47 -25.91
N ASP A 293 11.12 18.88 -24.74
CA ASP A 293 10.80 17.47 -24.52
C ASP A 293 9.29 17.21 -24.54
N GLU A 294 8.93 15.98 -24.86
CA GLU A 294 7.54 15.52 -24.92
C GLU A 294 6.90 15.43 -23.51
N VAL A 295 5.59 15.61 -23.48
CA VAL A 295 4.78 15.31 -22.29
C VAL A 295 4.41 13.83 -22.33
N GLU A 296 4.42 13.13 -21.19
CA GLU A 296 3.96 11.75 -21.11
C GLU A 296 2.48 11.68 -21.52
N GLU A 297 2.16 10.80 -22.46
CA GLU A 297 0.79 10.50 -22.80
C GLU A 297 0.19 9.58 -21.72
N ILE A 298 -0.69 10.14 -20.90
CA ILE A 298 -1.55 9.31 -20.05
C ILE A 298 -2.51 8.61 -21.01
N GLY A 299 -2.40 7.27 -21.10
CA GLY A 299 -3.23 6.46 -21.99
C GLY A 299 -4.71 6.78 -21.90
N ASP A 300 -5.46 6.57 -22.98
CA ASP A 300 -6.86 6.98 -23.07
C ASP A 300 -7.76 6.17 -22.10
N TRP A 301 -7.82 6.65 -20.85
CA TRP A 301 -8.64 6.07 -19.78
C TRP A 301 -10.16 6.09 -20.10
N ARG A 302 -10.59 6.84 -21.14
CA ARG A 302 -12.01 6.97 -21.53
C ARG A 302 -12.54 5.72 -22.23
N LEU A 303 -11.67 4.86 -22.74
CA LEU A 303 -12.05 3.66 -23.49
C LEU A 303 -11.98 2.36 -22.69
N GLU A 304 -11.50 2.40 -21.45
CA GLU A 304 -11.24 1.19 -20.65
C GLU A 304 -12.32 0.87 -19.59
N ILE A 305 -13.56 1.25 -19.81
CA ILE A 305 -14.68 0.50 -19.21
C ILE A 305 -14.72 -0.85 -19.95
N GLY A 306 -13.81 -1.75 -19.58
CA GLY A 306 -13.74 -3.10 -20.16
C GLY A 306 -12.37 -3.61 -20.61
N ALA A 307 -11.29 -2.82 -20.62
CA ALA A 307 -9.99 -3.27 -21.14
C ALA A 307 -8.79 -2.71 -20.34
N HIS A 308 -8.61 -3.14 -19.11
CA HIS A 308 -7.27 -3.05 -18.51
C HIS A 308 -6.40 -4.16 -19.07
N GLN A 309 -5.55 -3.83 -20.04
CA GLN A 309 -4.39 -4.66 -20.33
C GLN A 309 -3.43 -4.51 -19.14
N SER A 310 -3.14 -5.63 -18.45
CA SER A 310 -2.08 -5.65 -17.45
C SER A 310 -0.76 -5.26 -18.13
N LEU A 311 -0.14 -4.19 -17.64
CA LEU A 311 1.20 -3.75 -18.05
C LEU A 311 2.32 -4.71 -17.58
N HIS A 312 1.96 -5.88 -17.08
CA HIS A 312 2.90 -6.87 -16.57
C HIS A 312 3.14 -8.00 -17.56
N PRO A 313 4.39 -8.47 -17.68
CA PRO A 313 4.68 -9.67 -18.45
C PRO A 313 3.88 -10.85 -17.90
N PRO A 314 3.55 -11.85 -18.73
CA PRO A 314 2.73 -12.99 -18.30
C PRO A 314 3.37 -13.65 -17.08
N ILE A 315 2.56 -13.84 -16.04
CA ILE A 315 2.93 -14.51 -14.79
C ILE A 315 3.54 -15.87 -15.14
N PRO A 316 4.73 -16.21 -14.59
CA PRO A 316 5.25 -17.57 -14.73
C PRO A 316 4.22 -18.53 -14.16
N GLN A 317 3.80 -19.51 -14.96
CA GLN A 317 2.83 -20.53 -14.53
C GLN A 317 3.36 -21.19 -13.26
N SER A 318 2.64 -21.04 -12.14
CA SER A 318 2.93 -21.78 -10.92
C SER A 318 2.96 -23.28 -11.22
N PRO A 319 3.95 -24.03 -10.74
CA PRO A 319 3.98 -25.47 -10.92
C PRO A 319 2.71 -26.08 -10.32
N ASN A 320 2.07 -26.96 -11.07
CA ASN A 320 0.91 -27.74 -10.65
C ASN A 320 1.23 -28.47 -9.35
N LEU A 321 0.85 -27.94 -8.21
CA LEU A 321 0.85 -28.66 -6.95
C LEU A 321 -0.37 -29.59 -6.94
N LEU A 322 -0.14 -30.81 -7.38
CA LEU A 322 -1.02 -31.95 -7.14
C LEU A 322 -1.15 -32.16 -5.63
N ILE A 323 -2.20 -31.62 -5.03
CA ILE A 323 -2.63 -32.08 -3.71
C ILE A 323 -3.34 -33.42 -3.95
N SER A 324 -2.53 -34.48 -4.08
CA SER A 324 -3.00 -35.85 -4.06
C SER A 324 -3.21 -36.29 -2.60
N ASN A 325 -4.40 -36.81 -2.31
CA ASN A 325 -4.76 -37.59 -1.13
C ASN A 325 -4.94 -36.82 0.20
N LEU A 326 -6.02 -36.04 0.32
CA LEU A 326 -6.59 -35.74 1.63
C LEU A 326 -7.89 -36.52 1.79
N GLN A 327 -7.84 -37.57 2.63
CA GLN A 327 -8.98 -38.44 2.97
C GLN A 327 -10.01 -37.79 3.91
N SER A 328 -9.76 -36.55 4.37
CA SER A 328 -10.66 -35.78 5.26
C SER A 328 -10.87 -34.37 4.70
N PRO A 329 -12.06 -33.78 4.86
CA PRO A 329 -12.29 -32.39 4.46
C PRO A 329 -11.40 -31.46 5.28
N ILE A 330 -10.54 -30.68 4.59
CA ILE A 330 -9.70 -29.65 5.21
C ILE A 330 -10.57 -28.44 5.57
N SER A 331 -10.35 -27.85 6.75
CA SER A 331 -11.06 -26.62 7.11
C SER A 331 -10.47 -25.40 6.40
N TYR A 332 -11.28 -24.35 6.28
CA TYR A 332 -10.84 -23.05 5.76
C TYR A 332 -9.59 -22.54 6.48
N LEU A 333 -9.55 -22.59 7.82
CA LEU A 333 -8.40 -22.25 8.65
C LEU A 333 -7.16 -23.07 8.26
N GLU A 334 -7.31 -24.37 8.18
CA GLU A 334 -6.17 -25.26 7.93
C GLU A 334 -5.61 -25.09 6.50
N SER A 335 -6.48 -24.79 5.53
CA SER A 335 -6.06 -24.47 4.16
C SER A 335 -5.19 -23.21 4.13
N LEU A 336 -5.59 -22.15 4.84
CA LEU A 336 -4.79 -20.93 4.97
C LEU A 336 -3.45 -21.18 5.67
N ARG A 337 -3.46 -21.91 6.80
CA ARG A 337 -2.26 -22.26 7.56
C ARG A 337 -1.25 -23.04 6.72
N GLN A 338 -1.71 -24.09 6.04
CA GLN A 338 -0.85 -24.90 5.17
C GLN A 338 -0.26 -24.07 4.03
N SER A 339 -1.04 -23.13 3.49
CA SER A 339 -0.56 -22.25 2.42
C SER A 339 0.49 -21.26 2.90
N LEU A 340 0.37 -20.71 4.11
CA LEU A 340 1.42 -19.87 4.70
C LEU A 340 2.71 -20.67 4.93
N HIS A 341 2.62 -21.93 5.37
CA HIS A 341 3.79 -22.82 5.45
C HIS A 341 4.44 -23.00 4.08
N THR A 342 3.65 -23.34 3.06
CA THR A 342 4.14 -23.54 1.69
C THR A 342 4.79 -22.26 1.13
N ILE A 343 4.16 -21.10 1.28
CA ILE A 343 4.72 -19.82 0.84
C ILE A 343 6.09 -19.57 1.48
N LEU A 344 6.19 -19.73 2.80
CA LEU A 344 7.46 -19.54 3.51
C LEU A 344 8.51 -20.61 3.16
N GLU A 345 8.14 -21.80 2.72
CA GLU A 345 9.07 -22.83 2.25
C GLU A 345 9.60 -22.52 0.85
N GLU A 346 8.72 -22.09 -0.05
CA GLU A 346 9.04 -21.92 -1.46
C GLU A 346 9.62 -20.53 -1.78
N ASP A 347 9.23 -19.48 -1.04
CA ASP A 347 9.72 -18.12 -1.23
C ASP A 347 10.56 -17.66 -0.02
N SER A 348 11.88 -17.60 -0.20
CA SER A 348 12.82 -17.12 0.82
C SER A 348 12.67 -15.62 1.12
N THR A 349 12.00 -14.85 0.26
CA THR A 349 11.76 -13.42 0.43
C THR A 349 10.44 -13.13 1.17
N ALA A 350 9.59 -14.15 1.37
CA ALA A 350 8.33 -14.02 2.09
C ALA A 350 8.55 -13.90 3.61
N LEU A 351 7.87 -12.95 4.24
CA LEU A 351 7.83 -12.74 5.69
C LEU A 351 6.38 -12.54 6.15
N VAL A 352 6.08 -12.98 7.37
CA VAL A 352 4.78 -12.76 8.02
C VAL A 352 4.95 -11.82 9.21
N LEU A 353 4.15 -10.76 9.25
CA LEU A 353 4.18 -9.73 10.28
C LEU A 353 2.79 -9.54 10.88
N GLY A 354 2.70 -9.25 12.16
CA GLY A 354 1.42 -8.93 12.80
C GLY A 354 1.49 -9.00 14.31
N GLU A 355 0.40 -8.67 14.95
CA GLU A 355 0.29 -8.68 16.40
C GLU A 355 -0.01 -10.09 16.90
N ASP A 356 0.67 -10.50 17.97
CA ASP A 356 0.45 -11.77 18.68
C ASP A 356 0.52 -13.05 17.82
N ILE A 357 1.24 -13.02 16.70
CA ILE A 357 1.28 -14.11 15.72
C ILE A 357 2.26 -15.25 16.05
N LEU A 358 3.09 -15.10 17.08
CA LEU A 358 4.08 -16.11 17.44
C LEU A 358 3.45 -17.31 18.20
N ASP A 359 4.12 -18.46 18.14
CA ASP A 359 3.82 -19.62 18.96
C ASP A 359 4.12 -19.35 20.45
N PRO A 360 3.38 -19.98 21.36
CA PRO A 360 2.33 -20.97 21.13
C PRO A 360 0.95 -20.39 20.78
N TYR A 361 0.79 -19.05 20.80
CA TYR A 361 -0.52 -18.42 20.57
C TYR A 361 -0.95 -18.55 19.10
N GLY A 362 -0.12 -18.17 18.13
CA GLY A 362 -0.36 -18.38 16.69
C GLY A 362 -1.49 -17.53 16.11
N GLY A 363 -1.58 -16.26 16.52
CA GLY A 363 -2.61 -15.32 16.09
C GLY A 363 -3.96 -15.50 16.76
N ALA A 364 -4.82 -14.48 16.72
CA ALA A 364 -6.14 -14.46 17.34
C ALA A 364 -7.03 -15.64 16.88
N PHE A 365 -6.89 -16.03 15.62
CA PHE A 365 -7.65 -17.12 15.00
C PHE A 365 -6.81 -18.36 14.67
N LYS A 366 -5.57 -18.44 15.17
CA LYS A 366 -4.67 -19.58 15.03
C LYS A 366 -4.21 -19.88 13.60
N VAL A 367 -4.31 -18.94 12.68
CA VAL A 367 -3.89 -19.11 11.29
C VAL A 367 -2.36 -19.23 11.19
N THR A 368 -1.62 -18.51 12.04
CA THR A 368 -0.14 -18.48 12.04
C THR A 368 0.49 -19.51 12.97
N LYS A 369 -0.32 -20.37 13.62
CA LYS A 369 0.20 -21.37 14.57
C LYS A 369 1.18 -22.34 13.90
N GLY A 370 2.35 -22.51 14.52
CA GLY A 370 3.43 -23.37 14.02
C GLY A 370 4.44 -22.66 13.11
N LEU A 371 4.09 -21.50 12.56
CA LEU A 371 4.93 -20.78 11.61
C LEU A 371 6.21 -20.26 12.27
N SER A 372 6.10 -19.57 13.41
CA SER A 372 7.26 -18.97 14.08
C SER A 372 8.25 -20.01 14.62
N THR A 373 7.75 -21.19 15.00
CA THR A 373 8.60 -22.32 15.40
C THR A 373 9.45 -22.82 14.22
N ARG A 374 8.88 -22.86 13.02
CA ARG A 374 9.54 -23.34 11.82
C ARG A 374 10.39 -22.28 11.11
N PHE A 375 9.93 -21.02 11.13
CA PHE A 375 10.56 -19.90 10.43
C PHE A 375 10.79 -18.70 11.37
N PRO A 376 11.66 -18.85 12.42
CA PRO A 376 11.77 -17.86 13.50
C PRO A 376 12.25 -16.48 13.01
N ASP A 377 13.04 -16.42 11.94
CA ASP A 377 13.56 -15.15 11.40
C ASP A 377 12.59 -14.46 10.44
N ARG A 378 11.54 -15.15 9.98
CA ARG A 378 10.61 -14.67 8.97
C ARG A 378 9.17 -14.50 9.45
N VAL A 379 8.87 -14.85 10.70
CA VAL A 379 7.59 -14.61 11.35
C VAL A 379 7.83 -13.70 12.54
N ARG A 380 7.29 -12.49 12.52
CA ARG A 380 7.60 -11.45 13.51
C ARG A 380 6.34 -10.87 14.12
N THR A 381 6.27 -10.93 15.46
CA THR A 381 5.24 -10.17 16.17
C THR A 381 5.65 -8.70 16.29
N THR A 382 4.68 -7.82 16.14
CA THR A 382 4.86 -6.37 16.24
C THR A 382 4.27 -5.83 17.54
N PRO A 383 4.64 -4.62 17.96
CA PRO A 383 3.77 -3.82 18.84
C PRO A 383 2.41 -3.57 18.18
N ILE A 384 1.43 -3.09 18.94
CA ILE A 384 0.15 -2.62 18.41
C ILE A 384 0.40 -1.30 17.68
N CYS A 385 0.44 -1.36 16.34
CA CYS A 385 0.79 -0.22 15.49
C CYS A 385 0.46 -0.49 14.02
N GLU A 386 -0.82 -0.61 13.68
CA GLU A 386 -1.31 -1.07 12.39
C GLU A 386 -0.81 -0.20 11.22
N ALA A 387 -0.71 1.13 11.43
CA ALA A 387 -0.13 2.02 10.43
C ALA A 387 1.34 1.65 10.14
N THR A 388 2.14 1.42 11.18
CA THR A 388 3.54 1.01 11.01
C THR A 388 3.66 -0.40 10.44
N ILE A 389 2.79 -1.35 10.81
CA ILE A 389 2.79 -2.73 10.24
C ILE A 389 2.63 -2.67 8.72
N VAL A 390 1.62 -1.95 8.22
CA VAL A 390 1.41 -1.82 6.78
C VAL A 390 2.52 -1.01 6.12
N GLY A 391 2.89 0.13 6.70
CA GLY A 391 3.92 1.00 6.13
C GLY A 391 5.30 0.34 6.04
N MET A 392 5.74 -0.40 7.07
CA MET A 392 7.00 -1.14 6.97
C MET A 392 6.92 -2.29 5.98
N SER A 393 5.74 -2.90 5.81
CA SER A 393 5.54 -3.89 4.75
C SER A 393 5.71 -3.27 3.37
N VAL A 394 5.22 -2.04 3.14
CA VAL A 394 5.51 -1.30 1.90
C VAL A 394 7.02 -1.11 1.71
N GLY A 395 7.74 -0.65 2.73
CA GLY A 395 9.19 -0.46 2.64
C GLY A 395 9.96 -1.75 2.39
N MET A 396 9.54 -2.87 2.98
CA MET A 396 10.09 -4.20 2.71
C MET A 396 9.86 -4.61 1.26
N ALA A 397 8.66 -4.38 0.74
CA ALA A 397 8.30 -4.68 -0.65
C ALA A 397 9.14 -3.87 -1.65
N LEU A 398 9.33 -2.56 -1.40
CA LEU A 398 10.21 -1.70 -2.20
C LEU A 398 11.67 -2.22 -2.22
N ARG A 399 12.08 -2.98 -1.24
CA ARG A 399 13.41 -3.61 -1.16
C ARG A 399 13.43 -5.07 -1.57
N GLY A 400 12.38 -5.55 -2.25
CA GLY A 400 12.31 -6.87 -2.88
C GLY A 400 12.00 -8.03 -1.94
N LEU A 401 11.37 -7.77 -0.79
CA LEU A 401 10.76 -8.78 0.06
C LEU A 401 9.26 -8.92 -0.26
N HIS A 402 8.66 -10.04 0.12
CA HIS A 402 7.21 -10.31 -0.03
C HIS A 402 6.54 -10.36 1.35
N PRO A 403 6.18 -9.23 1.95
CA PRO A 403 5.52 -9.19 3.24
C PRO A 403 4.06 -9.63 3.16
N ILE A 404 3.67 -10.45 4.14
CA ILE A 404 2.28 -10.80 4.44
C ILE A 404 1.98 -10.21 5.81
N ALA A 405 1.26 -9.08 5.83
CA ALA A 405 0.87 -8.38 7.05
C ALA A 405 -0.47 -8.92 7.56
N GLU A 406 -0.56 -9.33 8.83
CA GLU A 406 -1.82 -9.66 9.48
C GLU A 406 -2.29 -8.47 10.32
N ILE A 407 -3.46 -7.92 9.99
CA ILE A 407 -4.21 -6.99 10.84
C ILE A 407 -5.28 -7.79 11.54
N MET A 408 -5.24 -7.78 12.87
CA MET A 408 -5.96 -8.73 13.72
C MET A 408 -7.49 -8.74 13.52
N PHE A 409 -8.08 -7.57 13.20
CA PHE A 409 -9.50 -7.39 12.89
C PHE A 409 -9.69 -6.39 11.75
N GLY A 410 -10.71 -6.63 10.92
CA GLY A 410 -11.03 -5.75 9.79
C GLY A 410 -11.34 -4.31 10.18
N ASP A 411 -11.86 -4.09 11.37
CA ASP A 411 -12.12 -2.76 11.93
C ASP A 411 -10.82 -1.93 12.06
N PHE A 412 -9.69 -2.58 12.33
CA PHE A 412 -8.39 -1.92 12.56
C PHE A 412 -7.64 -1.57 11.26
N VAL A 413 -8.07 -2.11 10.12
CA VAL A 413 -7.48 -1.71 8.81
C VAL A 413 -7.63 -0.21 8.56
N ALA A 414 -8.66 0.42 9.14
CA ALA A 414 -8.87 1.87 9.06
C ALA A 414 -7.71 2.68 9.67
N LEU A 415 -7.00 2.14 10.69
CA LEU A 415 -5.82 2.78 11.29
C LEU A 415 -4.63 2.84 10.33
N ALA A 416 -4.59 1.96 9.35
CA ALA A 416 -3.54 1.89 8.33
C ALA A 416 -3.94 2.52 6.99
N ALA A 417 -5.07 3.23 6.91
CA ALA A 417 -5.63 3.71 5.65
C ALA A 417 -4.67 4.58 4.84
N ASP A 418 -3.88 5.46 5.47
CA ASP A 418 -2.86 6.26 4.78
C ASP A 418 -1.82 5.35 4.09
N GLN A 419 -1.31 4.36 4.80
CA GLN A 419 -0.29 3.45 4.29
C GLN A 419 -0.80 2.56 3.15
N ILE A 420 -2.08 2.21 3.18
CA ILE A 420 -2.74 1.46 2.10
C ILE A 420 -2.94 2.36 0.88
N VAL A 421 -3.56 3.53 1.07
CA VAL A 421 -4.03 4.39 -0.04
C VAL A 421 -2.90 5.24 -0.63
N ASN A 422 -2.13 5.94 0.21
CA ASN A 422 -1.14 6.92 -0.23
C ASN A 422 0.26 6.32 -0.45
N HIS A 423 0.50 5.09 0.01
CA HIS A 423 1.78 4.40 -0.13
C HIS A 423 1.64 3.12 -0.95
N ALA A 424 1.03 2.06 -0.42
CA ALA A 424 0.96 0.77 -1.11
C ALA A 424 0.33 0.86 -2.51
N ALA A 425 -0.86 1.45 -2.60
CA ALA A 425 -1.61 1.53 -3.86
C ALA A 425 -0.99 2.53 -4.86
N LYS A 426 -0.44 3.66 -4.38
CA LYS A 426 0.03 4.74 -5.29
C LYS A 426 1.46 4.61 -5.76
N TYR A 427 2.36 4.00 -4.99
CA TYR A 427 3.78 3.95 -5.34
C TYR A 427 4.07 3.39 -6.75
N PRO A 428 3.46 2.28 -7.18
CA PRO A 428 3.73 1.77 -8.53
C PRO A 428 3.39 2.80 -9.64
N ALA A 429 2.22 3.43 -9.56
CA ALA A 429 1.80 4.43 -10.55
C ALA A 429 2.55 5.76 -10.39
N MET A 430 2.74 6.22 -9.16
CA MET A 430 3.39 7.48 -8.81
C MET A 430 4.86 7.52 -9.24
N TYR A 431 5.52 6.38 -9.22
CA TYR A 431 6.90 6.21 -9.72
C TYR A 431 6.96 5.61 -11.13
N ASN A 432 5.88 5.78 -11.90
CA ASN A 432 5.80 5.38 -13.31
C ASN A 432 6.22 3.92 -13.56
N GLY A 433 5.72 2.99 -12.77
CA GLY A 433 6.01 1.56 -12.89
C GLY A 433 7.45 1.14 -12.52
N GLN A 434 8.28 2.03 -12.01
CA GLN A 434 9.68 1.72 -11.64
C GLN A 434 9.77 0.84 -10.39
N VAL A 435 8.72 0.78 -9.59
CA VAL A 435 8.64 -0.03 -8.37
C VAL A 435 7.42 -0.94 -8.36
N ALA A 436 7.52 -2.06 -7.66
CA ALA A 436 6.40 -2.93 -7.32
C ALA A 436 6.23 -2.95 -5.79
N VAL A 437 5.01 -3.15 -5.33
CA VAL A 437 4.68 -3.30 -3.90
C VAL A 437 3.94 -4.62 -3.70
N PRO A 438 4.64 -5.78 -3.75
CA PRO A 438 4.07 -7.10 -3.50
C PRO A 438 3.74 -7.27 -2.01
N LEU A 439 2.60 -6.76 -1.60
CA LEU A 439 2.12 -6.75 -0.21
C LEU A 439 0.76 -7.40 -0.11
N VAL A 440 0.61 -8.38 0.78
CA VAL A 440 -0.68 -8.94 1.16
C VAL A 440 -1.04 -8.52 2.57
N ILE A 441 -2.17 -7.83 2.74
CA ILE A 441 -2.75 -7.46 4.02
C ILE A 441 -3.88 -8.44 4.32
N ARG A 442 -3.65 -9.41 5.20
CA ARG A 442 -4.65 -10.36 5.66
C ARG A 442 -5.44 -9.77 6.82
N THR A 443 -6.75 -9.86 6.77
CA THR A 443 -7.59 -9.39 7.87
C THR A 443 -8.92 -10.15 7.95
N PRO A 444 -9.30 -10.64 9.15
CA PRO A 444 -10.60 -11.25 9.38
C PRO A 444 -11.67 -10.19 9.65
N MET A 445 -12.71 -10.17 8.82
CA MET A 445 -13.87 -9.29 8.94
C MET A 445 -15.13 -10.02 9.42
N GLY A 446 -16.24 -9.32 9.50
CA GLY A 446 -17.57 -9.83 9.74
C GLY A 446 -17.97 -10.01 11.20
N GLY A 447 -19.26 -10.10 11.44
CA GLY A 447 -19.90 -10.27 12.74
C GLY A 447 -20.26 -11.72 13.09
N GLY A 448 -21.25 -11.88 13.95
CA GLY A 448 -21.82 -13.16 14.36
C GLY A 448 -21.12 -13.84 15.55
N ARG A 449 -20.12 -13.17 16.17
CA ARG A 449 -19.39 -13.67 17.35
C ARG A 449 -19.61 -12.85 18.63
N GLY A 450 -20.45 -11.83 18.58
CA GLY A 450 -20.71 -10.98 19.75
C GLY A 450 -19.54 -10.08 20.15
N TYR A 451 -18.64 -9.76 19.22
CA TYR A 451 -17.48 -8.89 19.49
C TYR A 451 -17.83 -7.40 19.55
N GLY A 452 -19.04 -7.03 19.11
CA GLY A 452 -19.57 -5.69 19.23
C GLY A 452 -19.05 -4.67 18.21
N PRO A 453 -19.26 -3.37 18.46
CA PRO A 453 -19.21 -2.32 17.44
C PRO A 453 -17.87 -2.11 16.73
N THR A 454 -16.77 -2.46 17.38
CA THR A 454 -15.40 -2.16 16.88
C THR A 454 -14.61 -3.40 16.48
N HIS A 455 -15.24 -4.59 16.43
CA HIS A 455 -14.56 -5.85 16.07
C HIS A 455 -15.40 -6.74 15.17
N SER A 456 -16.52 -6.23 14.63
CA SER A 456 -17.50 -7.05 13.91
C SER A 456 -17.83 -6.53 12.51
N GLN A 457 -17.27 -5.41 12.11
CA GLN A 457 -17.63 -4.76 10.85
C GLN A 457 -16.96 -5.41 9.65
N SER A 458 -17.61 -5.28 8.49
CA SER A 458 -17.07 -5.57 7.16
C SER A 458 -16.74 -4.22 6.51
N LEU A 459 -15.47 -3.80 6.65
CA LEU A 459 -15.00 -2.46 6.23
C LEU A 459 -14.25 -2.44 4.90
N GLU A 460 -14.20 -3.54 4.17
CA GLU A 460 -13.59 -3.62 2.83
C GLU A 460 -14.14 -2.54 1.89
N ARG A 461 -15.40 -2.13 2.09
CA ARG A 461 -16.05 -1.06 1.31
C ARG A 461 -15.33 0.28 1.34
N LEU A 462 -14.52 0.57 2.36
CA LEU A 462 -13.73 1.81 2.45
C LEU A 462 -12.61 1.86 1.42
N PHE A 463 -12.23 0.72 0.86
CA PHE A 463 -11.10 0.57 -0.04
C PHE A 463 -11.51 0.15 -1.46
N LEU A 464 -12.81 -0.06 -1.71
CA LEU A 464 -13.32 -0.40 -3.05
C LEU A 464 -13.01 0.72 -4.05
N GLY A 465 -12.60 0.35 -5.24
CA GLY A 465 -12.35 1.28 -6.34
C GLY A 465 -11.07 2.12 -6.21
N ILE A 466 -10.21 1.85 -5.21
CA ILE A 466 -8.89 2.49 -5.13
C ILE A 466 -8.00 1.91 -6.24
N PRO A 467 -7.48 2.75 -7.17
CA PRO A 467 -6.62 2.27 -8.24
C PRO A 467 -5.38 1.55 -7.69
N HIS A 468 -4.93 0.49 -8.38
CA HIS A 468 -3.76 -0.31 -8.03
C HIS A 468 -3.83 -1.01 -6.66
N LEU A 469 -5.02 -1.16 -6.11
CA LEU A 469 -5.30 -1.96 -4.91
C LEU A 469 -6.32 -3.04 -5.25
N LYS A 470 -5.97 -4.29 -5.01
CA LYS A 470 -6.92 -5.40 -5.11
C LYS A 470 -7.56 -5.71 -3.76
N ILE A 471 -8.82 -6.08 -3.78
CA ILE A 471 -9.53 -6.63 -2.62
C ILE A 471 -10.04 -8.01 -3.00
N VAL A 472 -9.54 -9.02 -2.31
CA VAL A 472 -9.84 -10.42 -2.58
C VAL A 472 -10.49 -11.02 -1.34
N ALA A 473 -11.73 -11.47 -1.47
CA ALA A 473 -12.53 -12.03 -0.36
C ALA A 473 -12.65 -13.55 -0.50
N ALA A 474 -11.96 -14.26 0.37
CA ALA A 474 -11.99 -15.72 0.38
C ALA A 474 -13.30 -16.27 0.98
N SER A 475 -13.78 -17.39 0.43
CA SER A 475 -14.94 -18.11 0.98
C SER A 475 -14.63 -19.59 1.19
N HIS A 476 -15.50 -20.33 1.90
CA HIS A 476 -15.34 -21.78 2.07
C HIS A 476 -15.79 -22.60 0.85
N LEU A 477 -16.35 -21.93 -0.16
CA LEU A 477 -16.66 -22.52 -1.47
C LEU A 477 -15.47 -22.47 -2.43
N HIS A 478 -14.35 -21.84 -2.01
CA HIS A 478 -13.09 -21.79 -2.75
C HIS A 478 -11.98 -22.46 -1.94
N ASP A 479 -10.89 -22.87 -2.60
CA ASP A 479 -9.66 -23.22 -1.87
C ASP A 479 -8.97 -21.93 -1.39
N ALA A 480 -9.29 -21.53 -0.16
CA ALA A 480 -8.80 -20.28 0.45
C ALA A 480 -7.27 -20.22 0.50
N GLY A 481 -6.62 -21.35 0.71
CA GLY A 481 -5.16 -21.44 0.71
C GLY A 481 -4.55 -21.30 -0.69
N ALA A 482 -5.16 -21.90 -1.70
CA ALA A 482 -4.73 -21.73 -3.09
C ALA A 482 -4.89 -20.26 -3.51
N LEU A 483 -6.01 -19.63 -3.12
CA LEU A 483 -6.27 -18.22 -3.37
C LEU A 483 -5.23 -17.33 -2.68
N LEU A 484 -4.83 -17.63 -1.44
CA LEU A 484 -3.77 -16.90 -0.75
C LEU A 484 -2.42 -17.02 -1.47
N ARG A 485 -2.06 -18.21 -1.96
CA ARG A 485 -0.83 -18.37 -2.76
C ARG A 485 -0.90 -17.57 -4.07
N GLN A 486 -2.07 -17.52 -4.70
CA GLN A 486 -2.27 -16.74 -5.91
C GLN A 486 -2.04 -15.24 -5.66
N VAL A 487 -2.64 -14.64 -4.61
CA VAL A 487 -2.47 -13.22 -4.33
C VAL A 487 -1.03 -12.86 -3.95
N VAL A 488 -0.29 -13.76 -3.31
CA VAL A 488 1.14 -13.57 -3.04
C VAL A 488 1.96 -13.57 -4.34
N ALA A 489 1.59 -14.43 -5.30
CA ALA A 489 2.25 -14.50 -6.60
C ALA A 489 1.96 -13.29 -7.51
N ASP A 490 0.86 -12.59 -7.30
CA ASP A 490 0.40 -11.46 -8.13
C ASP A 490 1.31 -10.23 -8.07
N ARG A 491 2.11 -10.09 -7.02
CA ARG A 491 3.07 -8.98 -6.81
C ARG A 491 2.45 -7.58 -6.77
N GLU A 492 1.18 -7.48 -6.48
CA GLU A 492 0.44 -6.24 -6.30
C GLU A 492 -0.01 -6.08 -4.84
N PRO A 493 -0.33 -4.86 -4.38
CA PRO A 493 -0.91 -4.70 -3.05
C PRO A 493 -2.34 -5.27 -3.02
N VAL A 494 -2.58 -6.18 -2.09
CA VAL A 494 -3.87 -6.86 -1.92
C VAL A 494 -4.34 -6.78 -0.48
N ILE A 495 -5.61 -6.40 -0.27
CA ILE A 495 -6.32 -6.68 0.98
C ILE A 495 -7.00 -8.05 0.81
N PHE A 496 -6.52 -9.04 1.55
CA PHE A 496 -7.07 -10.39 1.58
C PHE A 496 -8.06 -10.52 2.74
N VAL A 497 -9.34 -10.45 2.40
CA VAL A 497 -10.44 -10.48 3.34
C VAL A 497 -10.78 -11.91 3.72
N GLU A 498 -10.60 -12.25 5.00
CA GLU A 498 -11.04 -13.49 5.62
C GLU A 498 -12.33 -13.23 6.42
N HIS A 499 -13.06 -14.26 6.77
CA HIS A 499 -14.25 -14.11 7.61
C HIS A 499 -14.20 -15.00 8.82
N LYS A 500 -14.44 -14.42 10.01
CA LYS A 500 -14.29 -15.08 11.32
C LYS A 500 -15.10 -16.35 11.49
N LEU A 501 -16.29 -16.43 10.88
CA LEU A 501 -17.16 -17.60 10.96
C LEU A 501 -16.79 -18.70 9.95
N LEU A 502 -15.92 -18.42 8.98
CA LEU A 502 -15.50 -19.43 8.02
C LEU A 502 -14.39 -20.34 8.55
N TYR A 503 -13.58 -19.89 9.50
CA TYR A 503 -12.42 -20.64 9.98
C TYR A 503 -12.70 -22.09 10.38
N PRO A 504 -13.79 -22.42 11.11
CA PRO A 504 -14.10 -23.80 11.48
C PRO A 504 -14.77 -24.60 10.36
N LEU A 505 -15.23 -23.95 9.28
CA LEU A 505 -15.97 -24.62 8.24
C LEU A 505 -15.05 -25.46 7.34
N ALA A 506 -15.52 -26.64 6.93
CA ALA A 506 -14.87 -27.41 5.90
C ALA A 506 -14.97 -26.69 4.55
N LEU A 507 -13.92 -26.79 3.73
CA LEU A 507 -13.98 -26.35 2.35
C LEU A 507 -14.95 -27.25 1.58
N VAL A 508 -15.86 -26.64 0.84
CA VAL A 508 -16.79 -27.36 -0.02
C VAL A 508 -16.09 -27.62 -1.36
N ARG A 509 -16.08 -28.88 -1.79
CA ARG A 509 -15.46 -29.28 -3.06
C ARG A 509 -16.43 -30.13 -3.86
N GLY A 510 -16.52 -29.91 -5.17
CA GLY A 510 -17.20 -30.82 -6.08
C GLY A 510 -16.43 -32.16 -6.21
N GLU A 511 -17.12 -33.29 -6.26
CA GLU A 511 -16.49 -34.60 -6.45
C GLU A 511 -15.95 -34.77 -7.89
N GLY A 512 -14.70 -35.20 -8.01
CA GLY A 512 -14.14 -35.65 -9.30
C GLY A 512 -13.40 -34.62 -10.14
N ARG A 513 -13.11 -33.41 -9.66
CA ARG A 513 -12.38 -32.38 -10.45
C ARG A 513 -10.90 -32.67 -10.59
N ARG A 514 -10.46 -32.87 -11.82
CA ARG A 514 -9.09 -32.58 -12.26
C ARG A 514 -9.07 -31.15 -12.81
N ALA A 515 -8.16 -30.32 -12.28
CA ALA A 515 -7.87 -29.01 -12.88
C ALA A 515 -7.48 -29.23 -14.36
N ARG A 516 -8.30 -28.79 -15.30
CA ARG A 516 -7.92 -28.75 -16.71
C ARG A 516 -6.84 -27.68 -16.91
N ARG A 517 -5.75 -28.05 -17.59
CA ARG A 517 -4.78 -27.10 -18.13
C ARG A 517 -5.48 -26.34 -19.26
N GLU A 518 -5.57 -25.03 -19.13
CA GLU A 518 -5.99 -24.17 -20.23
C GLU A 518 -4.87 -23.32 -20.77
N THR A 519 -4.69 -23.42 -22.06
CA THR A 519 -3.84 -22.60 -22.93
C THR A 519 -4.67 -21.82 -23.95
N GLU A 520 -5.98 -21.66 -23.77
CA GLU A 520 -6.81 -20.88 -24.68
C GLU A 520 -7.45 -19.70 -24.01
N ARG A 521 -7.25 -18.53 -24.62
CA ARG A 521 -7.68 -17.20 -24.17
C ARG A 521 -9.19 -17.16 -23.96
N LEU A 522 -9.62 -17.03 -22.71
CA LEU A 522 -11.00 -16.79 -22.32
C LEU A 522 -11.45 -15.40 -22.78
N ARG A 523 -11.92 -15.31 -24.02
CA ARG A 523 -12.74 -14.18 -24.49
C ARG A 523 -14.24 -14.39 -24.24
N ASP A 524 -14.64 -15.61 -23.86
CA ASP A 524 -16.01 -15.94 -23.57
C ASP A 524 -16.09 -16.67 -22.22
N TRP A 525 -16.63 -16.01 -21.20
CA TRP A 525 -16.87 -16.56 -19.86
C TRP A 525 -17.63 -17.92 -19.90
N ARG A 526 -18.40 -18.19 -20.96
CA ARG A 526 -19.21 -19.40 -21.13
C ARG A 526 -18.39 -20.70 -21.23
N LEU A 527 -17.09 -20.63 -21.51
CA LEU A 527 -16.25 -21.82 -21.80
C LEU A 527 -15.73 -22.56 -20.56
N GLY A 528 -15.96 -22.05 -19.32
CA GLY A 528 -15.49 -22.68 -18.07
C GLY A 528 -16.57 -23.30 -17.19
N VAL A 529 -17.85 -23.18 -17.55
CA VAL A 529 -19.00 -23.52 -16.66
C VAL A 529 -19.58 -24.93 -16.99
N GLU A 530 -19.01 -25.69 -17.89
CA GLU A 530 -19.58 -26.95 -18.35
C GLU A 530 -19.40 -28.14 -17.38
N ASP A 531 -18.57 -28.02 -16.35
CA ASP A 531 -18.25 -29.14 -15.45
C ASP A 531 -18.92 -28.96 -14.07
N TRP A 532 -20.25 -29.07 -13.99
CA TRP A 532 -20.95 -29.15 -12.73
C TRP A 532 -20.63 -30.46 -12.00
N ALA A 533 -20.24 -30.36 -10.72
CA ALA A 533 -19.94 -31.55 -9.91
C ALA A 533 -20.83 -31.55 -8.65
N PRO A 534 -21.40 -32.71 -8.27
CA PRO A 534 -22.18 -32.83 -7.04
C PRO A 534 -21.31 -32.51 -5.80
N VAL A 535 -21.91 -31.91 -4.81
CA VAL A 535 -21.27 -31.68 -3.50
C VAL A 535 -21.34 -32.98 -2.70
N ARG A 536 -20.24 -33.37 -2.08
CA ARG A 536 -20.12 -34.63 -1.32
C ARG A 536 -21.12 -34.71 -0.18
N GLY A 537 -21.95 -35.74 -0.14
CA GLY A 537 -22.92 -36.01 0.91
C GLY A 537 -24.27 -35.31 0.77
N ASP A 538 -24.44 -34.53 -0.29
CA ASP A 538 -25.67 -33.76 -0.56
C ASP A 538 -26.04 -33.95 -2.05
N GLY A 539 -27.00 -34.83 -2.32
CA GLY A 539 -27.43 -35.12 -3.69
C GLY A 539 -28.15 -33.97 -4.43
N VAL A 540 -28.35 -32.84 -3.74
CA VAL A 540 -29.12 -31.68 -4.22
C VAL A 540 -28.23 -30.61 -4.82
N LEU A 541 -27.04 -30.38 -4.23
CA LEU A 541 -26.18 -29.28 -4.64
C LEU A 541 -25.16 -29.68 -5.70
N GLN A 542 -25.00 -28.83 -6.68
CA GLN A 542 -23.93 -28.90 -7.68
C GLN A 542 -23.09 -27.64 -7.64
N MET A 543 -21.79 -27.80 -7.88
CA MET A 543 -20.83 -26.68 -7.94
C MET A 543 -20.07 -26.67 -9.25
N ALA A 544 -19.78 -25.44 -9.71
CA ALA A 544 -18.84 -25.16 -10.78
C ALA A 544 -17.91 -24.01 -10.36
N GLU A 545 -16.78 -23.88 -11.04
CA GLU A 545 -15.84 -22.79 -10.83
C GLU A 545 -15.37 -22.25 -12.17
N GLY A 546 -15.44 -20.94 -12.34
CA GLY A 546 -14.83 -20.21 -13.42
C GLY A 546 -13.73 -19.31 -12.91
N VAL A 547 -13.16 -18.51 -13.80
CA VAL A 547 -12.19 -17.46 -13.45
C VAL A 547 -12.61 -16.14 -14.07
N ASP A 548 -12.41 -15.03 -13.35
CA ASP A 548 -12.63 -13.70 -13.86
C ASP A 548 -11.50 -13.26 -14.83
N ARG A 549 -11.63 -12.08 -15.42
CA ARG A 549 -10.62 -11.55 -16.37
C ARG A 549 -9.25 -11.31 -15.71
N PHE A 550 -9.19 -11.25 -14.39
CA PHE A 550 -7.94 -11.09 -13.63
C PHE A 550 -7.33 -12.43 -13.22
N GLY A 551 -7.98 -13.55 -13.58
CA GLY A 551 -7.54 -14.91 -13.24
C GLY A 551 -7.99 -15.40 -11.87
N TYR A 552 -8.87 -14.66 -11.17
CA TYR A 552 -9.37 -15.05 -9.86
C TYR A 552 -10.59 -15.97 -9.93
N PRO A 553 -10.70 -16.97 -9.04
CA PRO A 553 -11.80 -17.92 -9.08
C PRO A 553 -13.15 -17.27 -8.76
N VAL A 554 -14.18 -17.71 -9.48
CA VAL A 554 -15.59 -17.40 -9.24
C VAL A 554 -16.33 -18.72 -9.02
N ALA A 555 -16.84 -18.94 -7.82
CA ALA A 555 -17.63 -20.14 -7.53
C ALA A 555 -19.08 -19.96 -7.95
N LEU A 556 -19.62 -21.02 -8.54
CA LEU A 556 -21.04 -21.16 -8.86
C LEU A 556 -21.61 -22.34 -8.07
N ALA A 557 -22.80 -22.18 -7.48
CA ALA A 557 -23.52 -23.27 -6.84
C ALA A 557 -24.99 -23.24 -7.25
N ARG A 558 -25.58 -24.42 -7.48
CA ARG A 558 -26.99 -24.54 -7.89
C ARG A 558 -27.67 -25.73 -7.24
N ASN A 559 -29.00 -25.69 -7.17
CA ASN A 559 -29.86 -26.75 -6.65
C ASN A 559 -30.80 -27.35 -7.72
N TYR A 560 -30.44 -27.29 -9.01
CA TYR A 560 -31.24 -27.75 -10.13
C TYR A 560 -30.38 -28.49 -11.16
N GLY A 561 -31.04 -29.24 -12.06
CA GLY A 561 -30.37 -30.05 -13.09
C GLY A 561 -29.90 -29.29 -14.32
N ASP A 562 -29.20 -30.00 -15.24
CA ASP A 562 -28.57 -29.38 -16.43
C ASP A 562 -29.58 -28.84 -17.46
N ASP A 563 -30.76 -29.45 -17.56
CA ASP A 563 -31.81 -29.04 -18.51
C ASP A 563 -32.77 -27.97 -17.93
N GLU A 564 -32.49 -27.46 -16.75
CA GLU A 564 -33.35 -26.50 -16.05
C GLU A 564 -32.72 -25.12 -16.01
N THR A 565 -33.55 -24.07 -15.84
CA THR A 565 -33.12 -22.69 -15.64
C THR A 565 -33.44 -22.22 -14.23
N PRO A 566 -32.60 -21.36 -13.63
CA PRO A 566 -32.88 -20.84 -12.29
C PRO A 566 -34.07 -19.86 -12.32
N ASP A 567 -34.83 -19.86 -11.23
CA ASP A 567 -35.89 -18.92 -10.96
C ASP A 567 -35.32 -17.60 -10.41
N VAL A 568 -34.19 -17.70 -9.68
CA VAL A 568 -33.49 -16.57 -9.06
C VAL A 568 -31.97 -16.78 -9.03
N THR A 569 -31.23 -15.69 -9.16
CA THR A 569 -29.77 -15.66 -8.98
C THR A 569 -29.41 -14.86 -7.74
N VAL A 570 -28.56 -15.40 -6.88
CA VAL A 570 -27.99 -14.70 -5.72
C VAL A 570 -26.50 -14.45 -5.96
N ILE A 571 -26.10 -13.20 -5.96
CA ILE A 571 -24.70 -12.78 -6.10
C ILE A 571 -24.21 -12.31 -4.74
N ALA A 572 -23.08 -12.87 -4.27
CA ALA A 572 -22.51 -12.52 -2.97
C ALA A 572 -21.00 -12.81 -2.92
N TYR A 573 -20.30 -12.47 -1.86
CA TYR A 573 -18.87 -12.76 -1.69
C TYR A 573 -18.53 -13.17 -0.24
N GLY A 574 -17.33 -13.70 -0.07
CA GLY A 574 -16.67 -13.92 1.22
C GLY A 574 -17.54 -14.65 2.24
N GLY A 575 -17.74 -14.04 3.40
CA GLY A 575 -18.50 -14.60 4.53
C GLY A 575 -19.96 -14.93 4.26
N MET A 576 -20.57 -14.31 3.24
CA MET A 576 -21.95 -14.62 2.85
C MET A 576 -22.11 -16.06 2.37
N SER A 577 -21.03 -16.70 1.89
CA SER A 577 -21.04 -18.10 1.45
C SER A 577 -21.61 -19.06 2.48
N ARG A 578 -21.44 -18.78 3.77
CA ARG A 578 -21.97 -19.60 4.90
C ARG A 578 -23.51 -19.67 4.93
N LEU A 579 -24.17 -18.66 4.38
CA LEU A 579 -25.64 -18.59 4.32
C LEU A 579 -26.20 -19.20 3.02
N LEU A 580 -25.39 -19.24 1.96
CA LEU A 580 -25.86 -19.64 0.63
C LEU A 580 -26.05 -21.13 0.48
N ALA A 581 -25.14 -21.97 1.02
CA ALA A 581 -25.30 -23.42 0.92
C ALA A 581 -26.58 -23.92 1.63
N PRO A 582 -26.87 -23.53 2.89
CA PRO A 582 -28.13 -23.87 3.53
C PRO A 582 -29.36 -23.27 2.80
N LEU A 583 -29.22 -22.03 2.26
CA LEU A 583 -30.30 -21.42 1.51
C LEU A 583 -30.65 -22.18 0.24
N LEU A 584 -29.65 -22.67 -0.51
CA LEU A 584 -29.84 -23.49 -1.70
C LEU A 584 -30.64 -24.78 -1.38
N ILE A 585 -30.35 -25.40 -0.25
CA ILE A 585 -31.07 -26.60 0.23
C ILE A 585 -32.52 -26.27 0.59
N GLU A 586 -32.73 -25.16 1.31
CA GLU A 586 -34.05 -24.65 1.70
C GLU A 586 -34.90 -24.34 0.44
N MET A 587 -34.32 -23.65 -0.51
CA MET A 587 -34.99 -23.31 -1.78
C MET A 587 -35.34 -24.55 -2.62
N ALA A 588 -34.46 -25.57 -2.60
CA ALA A 588 -34.77 -26.85 -3.26
C ALA A 588 -36.00 -27.55 -2.63
N ALA A 589 -36.16 -27.49 -1.31
CA ALA A 589 -37.32 -28.06 -0.61
C ALA A 589 -38.62 -27.33 -0.94
N GLU A 590 -38.53 -26.04 -1.30
CA GLU A 590 -39.65 -25.20 -1.75
C GLU A 590 -39.82 -25.22 -3.28
N GLU A 591 -39.16 -26.13 -4.00
CA GLU A 591 -39.16 -26.26 -5.45
C GLU A 591 -38.69 -24.98 -6.22
N ILE A 592 -37.89 -24.13 -5.56
CA ILE A 592 -37.30 -22.91 -6.11
C ILE A 592 -35.89 -23.21 -6.61
N ARG A 593 -35.65 -23.02 -7.90
CA ARG A 593 -34.33 -23.22 -8.54
C ARG A 593 -33.49 -21.96 -8.35
N MET A 594 -32.37 -22.10 -7.64
CA MET A 594 -31.48 -20.99 -7.33
C MET A 594 -30.07 -21.21 -7.88
N LEU A 595 -29.51 -20.16 -8.48
CA LEU A 595 -28.11 -20.04 -8.83
C LEU A 595 -27.42 -19.07 -7.86
N ALA A 596 -26.33 -19.50 -7.23
CA ALA A 596 -25.44 -18.64 -6.46
C ALA A 596 -24.14 -18.36 -7.25
N CYS A 597 -23.69 -17.09 -7.28
CA CYS A 597 -22.46 -16.65 -7.92
C CYS A 597 -21.60 -15.89 -6.92
N LEU A 598 -20.37 -16.36 -6.70
CA LEU A 598 -19.45 -15.80 -5.69
C LEU A 598 -18.08 -15.49 -6.32
N PRO A 599 -17.81 -14.25 -6.72
CA PRO A 599 -16.47 -13.83 -7.09
C PRO A 599 -15.56 -13.75 -5.86
N THR A 600 -14.25 -13.98 -6.06
CA THR A 600 -13.24 -13.73 -5.02
C THR A 600 -12.59 -12.37 -5.16
N CYS A 601 -12.28 -11.90 -6.36
CA CYS A 601 -11.83 -10.52 -6.56
C CYS A 601 -13.05 -9.59 -6.60
N ILE A 602 -13.20 -8.76 -5.56
CA ILE A 602 -14.33 -7.83 -5.42
C ILE A 602 -13.96 -6.40 -5.83
N SER A 603 -12.68 -6.09 -5.92
CA SER A 603 -12.15 -4.84 -6.46
C SER A 603 -10.73 -5.10 -7.02
N PRO A 604 -10.43 -4.74 -8.29
CA PRO A 604 -11.36 -4.22 -9.28
C PRO A 604 -12.45 -5.25 -9.63
N LEU A 605 -13.64 -4.78 -10.00
CA LEU A 605 -14.77 -5.65 -10.31
C LEU A 605 -14.72 -6.13 -11.77
N ASP A 606 -14.80 -7.45 -11.97
CA ASP A 606 -15.16 -8.01 -13.27
C ASP A 606 -16.67 -8.29 -13.31
N ALA A 607 -17.40 -7.50 -14.10
CA ALA A 607 -18.83 -7.66 -14.22
C ALA A 607 -19.26 -8.88 -15.05
N ALA A 608 -18.40 -9.42 -15.91
CA ALA A 608 -18.78 -10.45 -16.87
C ALA A 608 -19.41 -11.71 -16.23
N PRO A 609 -18.78 -12.34 -15.20
CA PRO A 609 -19.39 -13.50 -14.53
C PRO A 609 -20.71 -13.17 -13.83
N LEU A 610 -20.82 -11.97 -13.27
CA LEU A 610 -22.01 -11.53 -12.53
C LEU A 610 -23.19 -11.26 -13.46
N VAL A 611 -22.93 -10.60 -14.58
CA VAL A 611 -23.89 -10.34 -15.65
C VAL A 611 -24.36 -11.64 -16.29
N TRP A 612 -23.44 -12.57 -16.55
CA TRP A 612 -23.78 -13.90 -17.04
C TRP A 612 -24.74 -14.62 -16.07
N ALA A 613 -24.39 -14.68 -14.78
CA ALA A 613 -25.23 -15.31 -13.77
C ALA A 613 -26.60 -14.65 -13.63
N ALA A 614 -26.65 -13.32 -13.64
CA ALA A 614 -27.89 -12.53 -13.60
C ALA A 614 -28.82 -12.84 -14.77
N ALA A 615 -28.25 -13.00 -15.96
CA ALA A 615 -29.01 -13.27 -17.19
C ALA A 615 -29.60 -14.70 -17.24
N GLN A 616 -29.19 -15.61 -16.36
CA GLN A 616 -29.75 -16.97 -16.31
C GLN A 616 -31.19 -16.98 -15.77
N SER A 617 -31.48 -16.14 -14.78
CA SER A 617 -32.80 -16.08 -14.12
C SER A 617 -33.61 -14.83 -14.44
N GLY A 618 -32.93 -13.71 -14.75
CA GLY A 618 -33.56 -12.40 -14.87
C GLY A 618 -34.07 -11.81 -13.54
N ARG A 619 -33.96 -12.53 -12.42
CA ARG A 619 -34.29 -12.08 -11.06
C ARG A 619 -33.05 -12.20 -10.18
N VAL A 620 -32.58 -11.07 -9.67
CA VAL A 620 -31.26 -11.00 -9.03
C VAL A 620 -31.33 -10.40 -7.63
N LEU A 621 -30.73 -11.10 -6.67
CA LEU A 621 -30.45 -10.61 -5.34
C LEU A 621 -28.93 -10.45 -5.17
N VAL A 622 -28.45 -9.26 -4.85
CA VAL A 622 -27.09 -9.01 -4.42
C VAL A 622 -27.02 -8.93 -2.90
N ALA A 623 -26.21 -9.77 -2.28
CA ALA A 623 -26.13 -9.88 -0.82
C ALA A 623 -24.71 -9.65 -0.32
N GLU A 624 -24.54 -8.78 0.69
CA GLU A 624 -23.28 -8.43 1.32
C GLU A 624 -23.45 -8.31 2.84
N GLU A 625 -22.39 -8.51 3.62
CA GLU A 625 -22.48 -8.35 5.07
C GLU A 625 -22.31 -6.91 5.53
N SER A 626 -21.68 -6.05 4.72
CA SER A 626 -21.65 -4.61 4.97
C SER A 626 -23.04 -3.99 4.78
N PRO A 627 -23.32 -2.77 5.29
CA PRO A 627 -24.56 -2.05 4.95
C PRO A 627 -24.71 -1.86 3.44
N ALA A 628 -25.90 -2.12 2.91
CA ALA A 628 -26.16 -2.06 1.47
C ALA A 628 -25.97 -0.67 0.85
N ALA A 629 -26.13 0.42 1.64
CA ALA A 629 -25.88 1.78 1.18
C ALA A 629 -24.36 2.00 0.99
N PHE A 630 -23.97 2.43 -0.23
CA PHE A 630 -22.57 2.63 -0.63
C PHE A 630 -21.70 1.37 -0.51
N GLY A 631 -22.31 0.18 -0.47
CA GLY A 631 -21.61 -1.10 -0.46
C GLY A 631 -21.28 -1.60 -1.86
N TRP A 632 -20.54 -2.72 -1.91
CA TRP A 632 -20.16 -3.43 -3.14
C TRP A 632 -21.36 -3.76 -4.04
N GLY A 633 -22.48 -4.18 -3.43
CA GLY A 633 -23.70 -4.54 -4.13
C GLY A 633 -24.34 -3.38 -4.91
N ALA A 634 -24.00 -2.14 -4.59
CA ALA A 634 -24.48 -0.98 -5.38
C ALA A 634 -23.81 -0.94 -6.75
N GLU A 635 -22.50 -1.18 -6.83
CA GLU A 635 -21.76 -1.25 -8.08
C GLU A 635 -22.18 -2.47 -8.90
N VAL A 636 -22.30 -3.64 -8.26
CA VAL A 636 -22.78 -4.86 -8.93
C VAL A 636 -24.16 -4.64 -9.54
N ALA A 637 -25.11 -4.08 -8.80
CA ALA A 637 -26.44 -3.79 -9.31
C ALA A 637 -26.41 -2.83 -10.52
N THR A 638 -25.55 -1.81 -10.47
CA THR A 638 -25.37 -0.85 -11.57
C THR A 638 -24.83 -1.54 -12.81
N GLN A 639 -23.79 -2.36 -12.68
CA GLN A 639 -23.19 -3.09 -13.80
C GLN A 639 -24.17 -4.11 -14.40
N VAL A 640 -24.89 -4.86 -13.56
CA VAL A 640 -25.91 -5.81 -14.01
C VAL A 640 -27.03 -5.09 -14.76
N HIS A 641 -27.54 -3.97 -14.27
CA HIS A 641 -28.55 -3.17 -14.99
C HIS A 641 -28.01 -2.63 -16.33
N ALA A 642 -26.79 -2.13 -16.36
CA ALA A 642 -26.19 -1.56 -17.56
C ALA A 642 -25.96 -2.59 -18.67
N LEU A 643 -25.58 -3.84 -18.29
CA LEU A 643 -25.11 -4.85 -19.23
C LEU A 643 -26.11 -6.00 -19.50
N ALA A 644 -27.11 -6.19 -18.65
CA ALA A 644 -28.14 -7.23 -18.77
C ALA A 644 -29.57 -6.70 -18.50
N GLY A 645 -29.79 -5.38 -18.52
CA GLY A 645 -31.08 -4.78 -18.17
C GLY A 645 -32.26 -5.29 -19.01
N ASP A 646 -32.02 -5.61 -20.28
CA ASP A 646 -33.02 -6.20 -21.22
C ASP A 646 -33.42 -7.63 -20.88
N ARG A 647 -32.67 -8.30 -20.01
CA ARG A 647 -32.91 -9.68 -19.54
C ARG A 647 -33.46 -9.75 -18.13
N LEU A 648 -33.61 -8.61 -17.46
CA LEU A 648 -34.10 -8.56 -16.10
C LEU A 648 -35.65 -8.47 -16.09
N TYR A 649 -36.29 -9.34 -15.31
CA TYR A 649 -37.73 -9.34 -15.07
C TYR A 649 -38.13 -8.45 -13.91
N ALA A 650 -37.19 -8.13 -13.01
CA ALA A 650 -37.39 -7.25 -11.86
C ALA A 650 -36.11 -6.42 -11.62
N PRO A 651 -36.23 -5.26 -10.93
CA PRO A 651 -35.06 -4.52 -10.45
C PRO A 651 -34.15 -5.42 -9.59
N VAL A 652 -32.85 -5.25 -9.71
CA VAL A 652 -31.88 -5.96 -8.86
C VAL A 652 -32.12 -5.61 -7.38
N ALA A 653 -32.50 -6.61 -6.59
CA ALA A 653 -32.66 -6.45 -5.14
C ALA A 653 -31.28 -6.46 -4.44
N ARG A 654 -31.17 -5.72 -3.35
CA ARG A 654 -29.94 -5.69 -2.53
C ARG A 654 -30.27 -5.95 -1.07
N LEU A 655 -29.48 -6.80 -0.42
CA LEU A 655 -29.54 -7.08 1.01
C LEU A 655 -28.17 -6.88 1.65
N GLY A 656 -28.11 -6.11 2.71
CA GLY A 656 -26.92 -5.89 3.53
C GLY A 656 -27.30 -5.76 5.01
N ALA A 657 -26.31 -5.57 5.88
CA ALA A 657 -26.55 -5.27 7.27
C ALA A 657 -27.39 -3.98 7.44
N ALA A 658 -28.10 -3.89 8.55
CA ALA A 658 -28.80 -2.65 8.93
C ALA A 658 -27.78 -1.50 9.09
N PRO A 659 -28.13 -0.26 8.72
CA PRO A 659 -27.24 0.89 8.78
C PRO A 659 -27.05 1.41 10.22
N THR A 660 -26.53 0.55 11.08
CA THR A 660 -26.27 0.84 12.50
C THR A 660 -24.99 0.14 12.97
N VAL A 661 -24.53 0.44 14.18
CA VAL A 661 -23.44 -0.30 14.82
C VAL A 661 -23.85 -1.74 15.09
N ILE A 662 -22.91 -2.67 15.01
CA ILE A 662 -23.17 -4.09 15.29
C ILE A 662 -23.11 -4.31 16.79
N PRO A 663 -24.23 -4.67 17.46
CA PRO A 663 -24.23 -4.88 18.90
C PRO A 663 -23.45 -6.13 19.34
N ALA A 664 -22.97 -6.13 20.61
CA ALA A 664 -22.31 -7.29 21.18
C ALA A 664 -23.29 -8.40 21.63
N ALA A 665 -24.49 -8.01 22.04
CA ALA A 665 -25.50 -8.97 22.48
C ALA A 665 -26.05 -9.77 21.30
N LYS A 666 -25.91 -11.10 21.33
CA LYS A 666 -26.27 -11.99 20.21
C LYS A 666 -27.69 -11.74 19.64
N PRO A 667 -28.76 -11.57 20.45
CA PRO A 667 -30.08 -11.31 19.88
C PRO A 667 -30.17 -9.99 19.09
N LEU A 668 -29.42 -8.96 19.49
CA LEU A 668 -29.37 -7.68 18.80
C LEU A 668 -28.44 -7.74 17.57
N GLU A 669 -27.32 -8.47 17.69
CA GLU A 669 -26.42 -8.71 16.57
C GLU A 669 -27.15 -9.41 15.41
N ASP A 670 -27.97 -10.44 15.73
CA ASP A 670 -28.75 -11.19 14.75
C ASP A 670 -29.85 -10.37 14.06
N MET A 671 -30.32 -9.28 14.68
CA MET A 671 -31.25 -8.35 14.07
C MET A 671 -30.60 -7.40 13.07
N VAL A 672 -29.29 -7.20 13.19
CA VAL A 672 -28.53 -6.23 12.36
C VAL A 672 -27.88 -6.90 11.16
N LEU A 673 -27.36 -8.10 11.34
CA LEU A 673 -26.62 -8.82 10.30
C LEU A 673 -27.55 -9.59 9.35
N PRO A 674 -27.19 -9.75 8.06
CA PRO A 674 -27.93 -10.62 7.15
C PRO A 674 -28.03 -12.05 7.67
N SER A 675 -29.23 -12.63 7.56
CA SER A 675 -29.51 -14.00 7.95
C SER A 675 -30.05 -14.81 6.77
N GLN A 676 -30.01 -16.15 6.89
CA GLN A 676 -30.63 -17.04 5.90
C GLN A 676 -32.12 -16.74 5.69
N ALA A 677 -32.87 -16.51 6.78
CA ALA A 677 -34.29 -16.17 6.68
C ALA A 677 -34.53 -14.87 5.94
N MET A 678 -33.68 -13.85 6.11
CA MET A 678 -33.79 -12.59 5.35
C MET A 678 -33.52 -12.81 3.87
N LEU A 679 -32.52 -13.64 3.53
CA LEU A 679 -32.23 -14.01 2.15
C LEU A 679 -33.41 -14.76 1.52
N ALA A 680 -33.96 -15.77 2.23
CA ALA A 680 -35.11 -16.54 1.77
C ALA A 680 -36.34 -15.65 1.50
N ALA A 681 -36.64 -14.74 2.43
CA ALA A 681 -37.74 -13.79 2.28
C ALA A 681 -37.57 -12.87 1.06
N GLN A 682 -36.34 -12.42 0.77
CA GLN A 682 -36.05 -11.59 -0.41
C GLN A 682 -36.12 -12.40 -1.72
N VAL A 683 -35.70 -13.67 -1.69
CA VAL A 683 -35.85 -14.58 -2.85
C VAL A 683 -37.33 -14.76 -3.17
N VAL A 684 -38.16 -15.11 -2.19
CA VAL A 684 -39.62 -15.26 -2.39
C VAL A 684 -40.25 -13.97 -2.93
N LYS A 685 -39.92 -12.84 -2.34
CA LYS A 685 -40.41 -11.53 -2.81
C LYS A 685 -40.05 -11.23 -4.28
N LEU A 686 -38.83 -11.61 -4.72
CA LEU A 686 -38.43 -11.45 -6.12
C LEU A 686 -39.23 -12.34 -7.09
N LEU A 687 -39.70 -13.49 -6.63
CA LEU A 687 -40.51 -14.40 -7.44
C LEU A 687 -41.95 -13.88 -7.64
N GLU A 688 -42.42 -13.06 -6.70
CA GLU A 688 -43.77 -12.42 -6.80
C GLU A 688 -43.76 -11.20 -7.71
N MET A 689 -42.60 -10.67 -8.11
CA MET A 689 -42.41 -9.54 -9.03
C MET A 689 -42.32 -10.00 -10.50
#